data_4f280e96dddefd6b02a5a4f59a2bb46f
#
_entry.id   4f280e96dddefd6b02a5a4f59a2bb46f
#
_cell.length_a   1.000
_cell.length_b   1.000
_cell.length_c   1.000
_cell.angle_alpha   90.00
_cell.angle_beta   90.00
_cell.angle_gamma   90.00
#
_symmetry.space_group_name_H-M   'P 1'
#
loop_
_entity.id
_entity.type
_entity.pdbx_description
1 polymer ?
#
loop_
_entity_poly.entity_id
_entity_poly.type
_entity_poly.pdbx_seq_one_letter_code
_entity_poly.pdbx_strand_id
1 'polypeptide(L)'
;MPSPVINPHSPHFNTYYQTLNTLHARGIHGELQTRHAFANLLQTYAKETNWLFVPEHPLPNRKRPDATFLGTEFDLTYGYWESKGPEEDLESAIRDKLTFYPLTNIIFENSKIALLYQEGKPVCKVALQDRQKLADLLSSFFSYAPQENEAFLRTWQTLSQAPHDFAFPDDDSKNILFRIARKILLLIKDDYVENPTFQQAFDLFQTVCQKTLDPTIKKEEVESMLAQHLLTERISASVFPDRDFLHENSIACELEKVVENLKAYKEIQQNLLQTLAELYEKIEEVVAKLFDFEAKHRFLSRVYEGFFKQIAPDQADTHGIVYTPQPIVGFMLASVEHLLQKEFDTSLAAKEVVILDPCVGTGTFIMQLLRMLPRARLPAKYATEIFCNEVMLLPYYIAALSIEQVYYEEMGHYEPFEGICFTDTLDLVRDRKTEMLSQADAARVEREKAAKITVIIGNPPYNAGQKSENDNNKNRRYLGRDGINGVDDRIKATYAKDSRATLKATLYDVYVKFFRWATDRLQGEDGIVCFVSNNSFIDQIAFDGMRNHLLRDFTQVYHLDLHGNVRKNPKLSGTAHNVFGIQVGVGITIAVNNSKSSRRFLRYFRVPEYWRKEEKLSFLTEKVSVEQIEWQELQPNLKHNWMTEGLLEAFETFLPLGTKEAKAAKAVAPETIFKTYSLGVNTSRDSVVYDFHYQILVERMQQFIVDYNAEVSRWIEAGIPGNTDDFVDTSKIKWTDRLKEALEKQQYLEFVDQKICYSLYRPFCRQYLYFDHLLNQRRYQQHHIFPTPASESENIVICLSSIGNNKSFHCLVSNCIPDYHLTGDTQCFPFYTYAEDGSNRQENITEWAVKQFEAQYGSLVAGFRQAQPPLNRGEVCPLPEPAEGKVSASATNVSASSTNVSASSTNVSASSTSEGPLPEPAEGKVSASSTNVAASSTSEGP
;
A
#
# COMPACT_ATOMS: atom_id res chain seq x y z
N MET A 1 3.79 0.58 31.38
CA MET A 1 4.57 -0.65 31.05
C MET A 1 5.49 -0.96 32.23
N PRO A 2 5.83 -2.21 32.56
CA PRO A 2 6.81 -2.46 33.61
C PRO A 2 8.16 -1.86 33.19
N SER A 3 8.82 -1.12 34.08
CA SER A 3 10.12 -0.52 33.83
C SER A 3 11.14 -1.59 33.43
N PRO A 4 11.88 -1.42 32.32
CA PRO A 4 12.84 -2.41 31.89
C PRO A 4 13.98 -2.49 32.91
N VAL A 5 14.13 -3.64 33.56
CA VAL A 5 15.32 -3.90 34.40
C VAL A 5 16.46 -4.35 33.47
N ILE A 6 17.34 -3.42 33.13
CA ILE A 6 18.46 -3.66 32.23
C ILE A 6 19.54 -4.50 32.94
N ASN A 7 19.80 -5.70 32.38
CA ASN A 7 20.78 -6.61 32.94
C ASN A 7 22.20 -6.25 32.45
N PRO A 8 23.16 -5.91 33.38
CA PRO A 8 24.54 -5.55 33.02
C PRO A 8 25.34 -6.69 32.37
N HIS A 9 24.86 -7.92 32.46
CA HIS A 9 25.46 -9.11 31.84
C HIS A 9 24.72 -9.56 30.58
N SER A 10 23.80 -8.76 30.05
CA SER A 10 23.07 -9.06 28.80
C SER A 10 24.02 -9.21 27.61
N PRO A 11 23.64 -9.95 26.56
CA PRO A 11 24.39 -10.01 25.31
C PRO A 11 24.71 -8.63 24.72
N HIS A 12 23.81 -7.68 24.87
CA HIS A 12 23.95 -6.30 24.35
C HIS A 12 25.09 -5.54 25.02
N PHE A 13 25.20 -5.62 26.35
CA PHE A 13 26.34 -5.09 27.07
C PHE A 13 27.65 -5.77 26.67
N ASN A 14 27.65 -7.07 26.52
CA ASN A 14 28.82 -7.82 26.08
C ASN A 14 29.27 -7.36 24.68
N THR A 15 28.35 -7.21 23.74
CA THR A 15 28.65 -6.69 22.40
C THR A 15 29.22 -5.27 22.45
N TYR A 16 28.62 -4.38 23.22
CA TYR A 16 29.11 -3.02 23.43
C TYR A 16 30.58 -2.98 23.92
N TYR A 17 30.90 -3.70 25.01
CA TYR A 17 32.25 -3.73 25.54
C TYR A 17 33.24 -4.45 24.64
N GLN A 18 32.84 -5.51 23.93
CA GLN A 18 33.69 -6.17 22.96
C GLN A 18 34.03 -5.23 21.79
N THR A 19 33.08 -4.45 21.33
CA THR A 19 33.29 -3.43 20.29
C THR A 19 34.27 -2.39 20.74
N LEU A 20 34.12 -1.83 21.95
CA LEU A 20 35.06 -0.86 22.51
C LEU A 20 36.45 -1.44 22.64
N ASN A 21 36.60 -2.65 23.21
CA ASN A 21 37.87 -3.33 23.36
C ASN A 21 38.58 -3.57 22.01
N THR A 22 37.79 -3.91 20.96
CA THR A 22 38.33 -4.11 19.61
C THR A 22 38.84 -2.80 19.01
N LEU A 23 38.12 -1.69 19.20
CA LEU A 23 38.53 -0.37 18.74
C LEU A 23 39.80 0.08 19.47
N HIS A 24 39.85 -0.05 20.82
CA HIS A 24 40.98 0.29 21.62
C HIS A 24 42.24 -0.53 21.27
N ALA A 25 42.08 -1.86 21.04
CA ALA A 25 43.19 -2.71 20.63
C ALA A 25 43.78 -2.33 19.26
N ARG A 26 43.01 -1.65 18.43
CA ARG A 26 43.47 -1.13 17.12
C ARG A 26 43.96 0.31 17.17
N GLY A 27 44.04 0.92 18.36
CA GLY A 27 44.44 2.31 18.54
C GLY A 27 43.43 3.35 18.05
N ILE A 28 42.16 2.92 17.89
CA ILE A 28 41.08 3.78 17.44
C ILE A 28 40.35 4.35 18.65
N HIS A 29 40.52 5.65 18.90
CA HIS A 29 39.97 6.36 20.06
C HIS A 29 39.14 7.59 19.64
N GLY A 30 38.82 7.71 18.33
CA GLY A 30 38.07 8.87 17.82
C GLY A 30 36.61 8.89 18.27
N GLU A 31 36.01 10.07 18.41
CA GLU A 31 34.61 10.29 18.82
C GLU A 31 33.62 9.53 17.95
N LEU A 32 33.75 9.62 16.64
CA LEU A 32 32.82 8.95 15.69
C LEU A 32 32.74 7.44 15.88
N GLN A 33 33.87 6.77 16.16
CA GLN A 33 33.91 5.31 16.25
C GLN A 33 33.36 4.80 17.59
N THR A 34 33.67 5.51 18.70
CA THR A 34 33.16 5.16 20.03
C THR A 34 31.69 5.52 20.19
N ARG A 35 31.24 6.62 19.58
CA ARG A 35 29.85 7.07 19.49
C ARG A 35 28.94 5.98 18.91
N HIS A 36 29.36 5.34 17.80
CA HIS A 36 28.57 4.25 17.18
C HIS A 36 28.34 3.06 18.12
N ALA A 37 29.30 2.70 18.94
CA ALA A 37 29.11 1.60 19.87
C ALA A 37 28.03 1.89 20.92
N PHE A 38 28.03 3.12 21.46
CA PHE A 38 27.03 3.56 22.44
C PHE A 38 25.67 3.78 21.80
N ALA A 39 25.61 4.36 20.57
CA ALA A 39 24.40 4.49 19.78
C ALA A 39 23.71 3.13 19.57
N ASN A 40 24.46 2.10 19.19
CA ASN A 40 23.93 0.74 18.99
C ASN A 40 23.34 0.15 20.28
N LEU A 41 23.98 0.40 21.43
CA LEU A 41 23.48 -0.02 22.74
C LEU A 41 22.14 0.68 23.03
N LEU A 42 22.07 1.99 22.86
CA LEU A 42 20.86 2.79 23.07
C LEU A 42 19.74 2.38 22.13
N GLN A 43 20.06 2.18 20.85
CA GLN A 43 19.08 1.75 19.84
C GLN A 43 18.48 0.37 20.16
N THR A 44 19.28 -0.52 20.72
CA THR A 44 18.82 -1.85 21.12
C THR A 44 17.79 -1.78 22.24
N TYR A 45 18.07 -1.01 23.30
CA TYR A 45 17.13 -0.85 24.41
C TYR A 45 15.92 0.02 24.05
N ALA A 46 16.07 0.98 23.15
CA ALA A 46 14.93 1.72 22.60
C ALA A 46 13.92 0.78 21.94
N LYS A 47 14.38 -0.22 21.20
CA LYS A 47 13.49 -1.24 20.58
C LYS A 47 12.76 -2.11 21.63
N GLU A 48 13.44 -2.46 22.72
CA GLU A 48 12.84 -3.25 23.81
C GLU A 48 11.76 -2.47 24.57
N THR A 49 11.84 -1.14 24.58
CA THR A 49 10.89 -0.23 25.23
C THR A 49 9.82 0.34 24.28
N ASN A 50 9.78 -0.10 23.02
CA ASN A 50 8.93 0.45 21.96
C ASN A 50 9.20 1.95 21.68
N TRP A 51 10.46 2.37 21.84
CA TRP A 51 10.90 3.70 21.44
C TRP A 51 11.64 3.64 20.11
N LEU A 52 11.47 4.67 19.30
CA LEU A 52 12.19 4.89 18.06
C LEU A 52 13.43 5.75 18.34
N PHE A 53 14.61 5.24 18.00
CA PHE A 53 15.88 5.98 18.05
C PHE A 53 16.04 6.77 16.72
N VAL A 54 15.98 8.09 16.76
CA VAL A 54 16.09 8.97 15.60
C VAL A 54 17.38 9.78 15.68
N PRO A 55 18.41 9.47 14.87
CA PRO A 55 19.68 10.21 14.86
C PRO A 55 19.50 11.65 14.39
N GLU A 56 20.25 12.56 14.98
CA GLU A 56 20.38 13.96 14.55
C GLU A 56 19.03 14.68 14.26
N HIS A 57 18.00 14.31 14.99
CA HIS A 57 16.68 14.93 14.86
C HIS A 57 16.75 16.41 15.30
N PRO A 58 16.38 17.36 14.42
CA PRO A 58 16.53 18.79 14.74
C PRO A 58 15.57 19.22 15.83
N LEU A 59 16.08 19.99 16.79
CA LEU A 59 15.27 20.72 17.75
C LEU A 59 14.78 22.07 17.17
N PRO A 60 13.78 22.71 17.77
CA PRO A 60 13.22 24.00 17.30
C PRO A 60 14.27 25.09 17.12
N ASN A 61 15.26 25.11 17.99
CA ASN A 61 16.39 26.06 17.94
C ASN A 61 17.45 25.67 16.88
N ARG A 62 17.14 24.77 15.96
CA ARG A 62 18.01 24.23 14.89
C ARG A 62 19.23 23.47 15.41
N LYS A 63 19.31 23.20 16.70
CA LYS A 63 20.31 22.31 17.27
C LYS A 63 19.87 20.88 17.05
N ARG A 64 20.83 19.98 16.88
CA ARG A 64 20.58 18.56 16.68
C ARG A 64 21.29 17.77 17.76
N PRO A 65 20.57 17.13 18.69
CA PRO A 65 21.18 16.12 19.54
C PRO A 65 21.57 14.91 18.68
N ASP A 66 22.52 14.13 19.16
CA ASP A 66 22.97 12.95 18.42
C ASP A 66 21.86 11.90 18.25
N ALA A 67 20.88 11.86 19.15
CA ALA A 67 19.61 11.18 18.92
C ALA A 67 18.47 11.73 19.77
N THR A 68 17.24 11.56 19.25
CA THR A 68 15.97 11.74 19.94
C THR A 68 15.24 10.40 20.01
N PHE A 69 14.59 10.15 21.15
CA PHE A 69 13.78 8.94 21.37
C PHE A 69 12.31 9.27 21.32
N LEU A 70 11.60 8.70 20.36
CA LEU A 70 10.19 8.91 20.12
C LEU A 70 9.38 7.65 20.42
N GLY A 71 8.15 7.79 20.88
CA GLY A 71 7.20 6.69 20.99
C GLY A 71 6.72 6.23 19.62
N THR A 72 6.48 4.93 19.46
CA THR A 72 6.13 4.33 18.16
C THR A 72 4.69 4.61 17.71
N GLU A 73 3.78 4.92 18.61
CA GLU A 73 2.36 5.08 18.30
C GLU A 73 1.99 6.54 17.96
N PHE A 74 2.38 7.49 18.80
CA PHE A 74 2.03 8.91 18.63
C PHE A 74 3.23 9.84 18.44
N ASP A 75 4.42 9.29 18.19
CA ASP A 75 5.67 10.03 18.05
C ASP A 75 5.99 10.95 19.27
N LEU A 76 5.49 10.57 20.46
CA LEU A 76 5.73 11.29 21.70
C LEU A 76 7.21 11.25 22.08
N THR A 77 7.79 12.37 22.45
CA THR A 77 9.21 12.45 22.83
C THR A 77 9.43 11.91 24.25
N TYR A 78 10.35 10.96 24.40
CA TYR A 78 10.71 10.32 25.67
C TYR A 78 12.11 10.69 26.16
N GLY A 79 13.01 11.11 25.28
CA GLY A 79 14.35 11.50 25.70
C GLY A 79 15.29 11.86 24.56
N TYR A 80 16.52 12.24 24.96
CA TYR A 80 17.57 12.69 24.05
C TYR A 80 18.91 12.08 24.42
N TRP A 81 19.83 12.07 23.48
CA TRP A 81 21.24 11.68 23.70
C TRP A 81 22.18 12.63 22.95
N GLU A 82 23.30 12.98 23.59
CA GLU A 82 24.36 13.79 23.03
C GLU A 82 25.72 13.22 23.42
N SER A 83 26.61 12.96 22.47
CA SER A 83 27.98 12.47 22.65
C SER A 83 29.00 13.59 22.54
N LYS A 84 30.15 13.40 23.15
CA LYS A 84 31.32 14.28 23.09
C LYS A 84 32.62 13.49 22.91
N GLY A 85 33.66 14.16 22.47
CA GLY A 85 34.96 13.54 22.31
C GLY A 85 35.51 12.97 23.63
N PRO A 86 36.19 11.79 23.60
CA PRO A 86 36.68 11.12 24.82
C PRO A 86 37.74 11.91 25.57
N GLU A 87 38.36 12.90 24.96
CA GLU A 87 39.40 13.76 25.62
C GLU A 87 38.79 15.07 26.14
N GLU A 88 37.50 15.32 25.87
CA GLU A 88 36.83 16.51 26.37
C GLU A 88 36.36 16.31 27.82
N ASP A 89 36.50 17.34 28.65
CA ASP A 89 35.84 17.36 29.96
C ASP A 89 34.33 17.52 29.75
N LEU A 90 33.57 16.48 30.03
CA LEU A 90 32.14 16.39 29.70
C LEU A 90 31.33 17.53 30.32
N GLU A 91 31.58 17.90 31.57
CA GLU A 91 30.83 18.97 32.25
C GLU A 91 31.10 20.34 31.63
N SER A 92 32.31 20.58 31.16
CA SER A 92 32.68 21.82 30.47
C SER A 92 32.09 21.84 29.06
N ALA A 93 32.17 20.69 28.33
CA ALA A 93 31.71 20.54 26.95
C ALA A 93 30.20 20.66 26.79
N ILE A 94 29.42 20.31 27.84
CA ILE A 94 27.94 20.41 27.79
C ILE A 94 27.40 21.71 28.40
N ARG A 95 28.26 22.55 29.00
CA ARG A 95 27.79 23.75 29.76
C ARG A 95 26.86 24.64 28.93
N ASP A 96 27.24 24.94 27.70
CA ASP A 96 26.43 25.76 26.80
C ASP A 96 25.18 25.00 26.31
N LYS A 97 25.29 23.67 26.20
CA LYS A 97 24.19 22.81 25.70
C LYS A 97 23.07 22.66 26.72
N LEU A 98 23.36 22.79 28.03
CA LEU A 98 22.32 22.79 29.09
C LEU A 98 21.32 23.95 28.93
N THR A 99 21.65 25.00 28.17
CA THR A 99 20.76 26.12 27.89
C THR A 99 19.93 25.94 26.63
N PHE A 100 20.32 25.03 25.75
CA PHE A 100 19.71 24.86 24.42
C PHE A 100 18.99 23.54 24.24
N TYR A 101 19.32 22.51 25.01
CA TYR A 101 18.71 21.20 24.91
C TYR A 101 17.59 21.02 25.93
N PRO A 102 16.52 20.29 25.56
CA PRO A 102 15.48 19.89 26.50
C PRO A 102 16.11 18.96 27.57
N LEU A 103 16.03 19.35 28.83
CA LEU A 103 16.58 18.59 29.96
C LEU A 103 15.52 17.69 30.63
N THR A 104 14.46 17.34 29.92
CA THR A 104 13.39 16.49 30.41
C THR A 104 13.86 15.06 30.67
N ASN A 105 14.63 14.46 29.75
CA ASN A 105 15.28 13.17 29.89
C ASN A 105 16.42 13.09 28.86
N ILE A 106 17.67 13.41 29.27
CA ILE A 106 18.80 13.45 28.33
C ILE A 106 20.04 12.80 28.90
N ILE A 107 20.70 11.97 28.09
CA ILE A 107 22.04 11.43 28.38
C ILE A 107 23.07 12.27 27.64
N PHE A 108 24.07 12.77 28.37
CA PHE A 108 25.31 13.27 27.82
C PHE A 108 26.43 12.27 28.11
N GLU A 109 27.29 11.96 27.12
CA GLU A 109 28.43 11.05 27.36
C GLU A 109 29.68 11.44 26.53
N ASN A 110 30.86 10.93 26.93
CA ASN A 110 32.13 11.15 26.24
C ASN A 110 32.98 9.87 26.10
N SER A 111 32.33 8.71 26.00
CA SER A 111 32.93 7.38 25.96
C SER A 111 33.69 6.95 27.26
N LYS A 112 33.85 7.84 28.23
CA LYS A 112 34.45 7.56 29.56
C LYS A 112 33.40 7.68 30.65
N ILE A 113 32.54 8.69 30.57
CA ILE A 113 31.56 9.08 31.59
C ILE A 113 30.23 9.36 30.89
N ALA A 114 29.12 8.99 31.54
CA ALA A 114 27.77 9.42 31.15
C ALA A 114 27.09 10.18 32.27
N LEU A 115 26.33 11.22 31.90
CA LEU A 115 25.53 12.07 32.80
C LEU A 115 24.06 11.97 32.33
N LEU A 116 23.16 11.64 33.26
CA LEU A 116 21.73 11.68 33.02
C LEU A 116 21.11 12.91 33.68
N TYR A 117 20.36 13.69 32.86
CA TYR A 117 19.51 14.77 33.36
C TYR A 117 18.06 14.37 33.18
N GLN A 118 17.23 14.62 34.21
CA GLN A 118 15.77 14.49 34.16
C GLN A 118 15.12 15.67 34.85
N GLU A 119 14.05 16.21 34.30
CA GLU A 119 13.33 17.40 34.81
C GLU A 119 14.26 18.58 35.13
N GLY A 120 15.24 18.81 34.26
CA GLY A 120 16.21 19.92 34.44
C GLY A 120 17.28 19.68 35.48
N LYS A 121 17.33 18.51 36.16
CA LYS A 121 18.28 18.20 37.22
C LYS A 121 19.18 17.04 36.85
N PRO A 122 20.46 17.06 37.25
CA PRO A 122 21.33 15.90 37.13
C PRO A 122 20.86 14.77 38.05
N VAL A 123 20.62 13.58 37.51
CA VAL A 123 20.15 12.38 38.24
C VAL A 123 21.33 11.54 38.68
N CYS A 124 22.25 11.25 37.77
CA CYS A 124 23.42 10.44 38.06
C CYS A 124 24.58 10.73 37.10
N LYS A 125 25.82 10.48 37.60
CA LYS A 125 27.05 10.50 36.80
C LYS A 125 27.74 9.15 36.97
N VAL A 126 28.01 8.46 35.88
CA VAL A 126 28.54 7.10 35.89
C VAL A 126 29.78 6.98 35.00
N ALA A 127 30.75 6.18 35.40
CA ALA A 127 31.84 5.78 34.54
C ALA A 127 31.34 4.65 33.63
N LEU A 128 31.52 4.78 32.30
CA LEU A 128 31.04 3.81 31.32
C LEU A 128 31.70 2.42 31.47
N GLN A 129 32.82 2.31 32.17
CA GLN A 129 33.48 1.04 32.54
C GLN A 129 32.72 0.25 33.62
N ASP A 130 31.93 0.93 34.47
CA ASP A 130 31.12 0.32 35.51
C ASP A 130 29.78 -0.19 34.91
N ARG A 131 29.78 -1.46 34.58
CA ARG A 131 28.61 -2.11 33.91
C ARG A 131 27.32 -1.97 34.70
N GLN A 132 27.39 -2.13 36.03
CA GLN A 132 26.20 -2.05 36.88
C GLN A 132 25.64 -0.63 36.89
N LYS A 133 26.49 0.36 37.12
CA LYS A 133 26.03 1.77 37.13
C LYS A 133 25.53 2.24 35.77
N LEU A 134 26.14 1.76 34.67
CA LEU A 134 25.63 2.04 33.34
C LEU A 134 24.24 1.40 33.11
N ALA A 135 24.05 0.16 33.57
CA ALA A 135 22.74 -0.50 33.48
C ALA A 135 21.68 0.22 34.32
N ASP A 136 22.06 0.73 35.50
CA ASP A 136 21.16 1.51 36.37
C ASP A 136 20.81 2.87 35.72
N LEU A 137 21.78 3.54 35.09
CA LEU A 137 21.54 4.78 34.33
C LEU A 137 20.58 4.55 33.17
N LEU A 138 20.86 3.52 32.36
CA LEU A 138 19.98 3.19 31.21
C LEU A 138 18.61 2.73 31.69
N SER A 139 18.50 1.99 32.79
CA SER A 139 17.21 1.63 33.38
C SER A 139 16.42 2.88 33.79
N SER A 140 17.07 3.86 34.40
CA SER A 140 16.45 5.15 34.78
C SER A 140 16.02 5.94 33.53
N PHE A 141 16.85 5.97 32.48
CA PHE A 141 16.55 6.67 31.24
C PHE A 141 15.36 6.05 30.50
N PHE A 142 15.37 4.73 30.31
CA PHE A 142 14.32 4.03 29.56
C PHE A 142 13.04 3.74 30.37
N SER A 143 13.06 3.95 31.70
CA SER A 143 11.85 3.90 32.53
C SER A 143 11.18 5.27 32.69
N TYR A 144 11.83 6.34 32.25
CA TYR A 144 11.26 7.68 32.32
C TYR A 144 10.16 7.87 31.30
N ALA A 145 9.01 8.32 31.76
CA ALA A 145 7.90 8.72 30.90
C ALA A 145 7.36 10.06 31.41
N PRO A 146 7.26 11.09 30.54
CA PRO A 146 6.57 12.32 30.89
C PRO A 146 5.15 12.02 31.37
N GLN A 147 4.72 12.64 32.48
CA GLN A 147 3.39 12.34 33.09
C GLN A 147 2.24 12.59 32.15
N GLU A 148 2.32 13.63 31.31
CA GLU A 148 1.36 13.97 30.29
C GLU A 148 1.26 12.90 29.20
N ASN A 149 2.40 12.36 28.74
CA ASN A 149 2.41 11.30 27.74
C ASN A 149 1.73 10.03 28.25
N GLU A 150 2.03 9.63 29.49
CA GLU A 150 1.34 8.51 30.15
C GLU A 150 -0.14 8.77 30.36
N ALA A 151 -0.52 9.96 30.79
CA ALA A 151 -1.90 10.34 31.01
C ALA A 151 -2.70 10.30 29.69
N PHE A 152 -2.13 10.87 28.62
CA PHE A 152 -2.74 10.80 27.28
C PHE A 152 -2.91 9.36 26.81
N LEU A 153 -1.86 8.52 26.85
CA LEU A 153 -1.91 7.14 26.40
C LEU A 153 -2.91 6.30 27.20
N ARG A 154 -3.00 6.49 28.51
CA ARG A 154 -4.00 5.81 29.34
C ARG A 154 -5.41 6.22 28.96
N THR A 155 -5.67 7.52 28.81
CA THR A 155 -6.99 8.02 28.40
C THR A 155 -7.35 7.54 27.00
N TRP A 156 -6.41 7.62 26.05
CA TRP A 156 -6.61 7.09 24.70
C TRP A 156 -6.92 5.59 24.70
N GLN A 157 -6.13 4.77 25.40
CA GLN A 157 -6.38 3.33 25.53
C GLN A 157 -7.70 3.02 26.19
N THR A 158 -8.07 3.76 27.24
CA THR A 158 -9.35 3.59 27.92
C THR A 158 -10.51 3.86 26.97
N LEU A 159 -10.48 4.96 26.23
CA LEU A 159 -11.55 5.34 25.31
C LEU A 159 -11.60 4.48 24.05
N SER A 160 -10.46 3.94 23.60
CA SER A 160 -10.39 3.09 22.41
C SER A 160 -10.64 1.59 22.70
N GLN A 161 -10.56 1.13 23.96
CA GLN A 161 -10.65 -0.30 24.31
C GLN A 161 -11.70 -0.63 25.41
N ALA A 162 -12.24 0.35 26.14
CA ALA A 162 -13.06 0.08 27.35
C ALA A 162 -14.51 -0.30 27.05
N PRO A 163 -15.11 -1.24 27.84
CA PRO A 163 -16.54 -1.43 27.91
C PRO A 163 -17.15 -0.35 28.81
N HIS A 164 -18.12 0.40 28.37
CA HIS A 164 -18.88 1.33 29.21
C HIS A 164 -20.40 1.20 29.03
N ASP A 165 -21.14 1.57 30.10
CA ASP A 165 -22.56 1.36 30.34
C ASP A 165 -23.56 2.08 29.41
N PHE A 166 -23.14 2.62 28.29
CA PHE A 166 -24.03 3.08 27.25
C PHE A 166 -24.47 1.90 26.38
N ALA A 167 -25.54 1.23 26.82
CA ALA A 167 -26.14 0.11 26.11
C ALA A 167 -26.81 0.59 24.81
N PHE A 168 -26.15 0.30 23.66
CA PHE A 168 -26.86 0.16 22.39
C PHE A 168 -27.17 -1.32 22.20
N PRO A 169 -28.44 -1.72 21.90
CA PRO A 169 -28.87 -3.11 21.91
C PRO A 169 -28.10 -4.07 20.99
N ASP A 170 -27.37 -3.56 19.95
CA ASP A 170 -26.78 -4.36 18.88
C ASP A 170 -25.29 -4.08 18.61
N ASP A 171 -24.56 -3.44 19.54
CA ASP A 171 -23.17 -3.05 19.29
C ASP A 171 -22.18 -3.73 20.26
N ASP A 172 -21.45 -4.73 19.75
CA ASP A 172 -20.35 -5.42 20.45
C ASP A 172 -19.07 -4.57 20.56
N SER A 173 -19.04 -3.35 20.01
CA SER A 173 -17.86 -2.49 20.02
C SER A 173 -17.56 -1.94 21.41
N LYS A 174 -16.33 -2.21 21.89
CA LYS A 174 -15.83 -1.71 23.17
C LYS A 174 -15.25 -0.29 23.09
N ASN A 175 -15.27 0.34 21.93
CA ASN A 175 -14.57 1.59 21.63
C ASN A 175 -15.53 2.80 21.81
N ILE A 176 -15.24 3.65 22.79
CA ILE A 176 -16.07 4.84 23.11
C ILE A 176 -16.03 5.86 21.97
N LEU A 177 -14.87 6.10 21.36
CA LEU A 177 -14.74 7.04 20.23
C LEU A 177 -15.62 6.63 19.06
N PHE A 178 -15.59 5.35 18.70
CA PHE A 178 -16.46 4.79 17.67
C PHE A 178 -17.95 4.95 17.99
N ARG A 179 -18.33 4.69 19.24
CA ARG A 179 -19.74 4.83 19.70
C ARG A 179 -20.22 6.28 19.68
N ILE A 180 -19.37 7.23 20.09
CA ILE A 180 -19.72 8.65 20.03
C ILE A 180 -19.84 9.09 18.56
N ALA A 181 -18.88 8.74 17.69
CA ALA A 181 -18.95 9.04 16.27
C ALA A 181 -20.24 8.48 15.63
N ARG A 182 -20.58 7.21 15.95
CA ARG A 182 -21.82 6.58 15.47
C ARG A 182 -23.07 7.27 16.00
N LYS A 183 -23.08 7.70 17.28
CA LYS A 183 -24.21 8.44 17.83
C LYS A 183 -24.39 9.81 17.17
N ILE A 184 -23.28 10.53 16.90
CA ILE A 184 -23.31 11.78 16.13
C ILE A 184 -23.92 11.56 14.73
N LEU A 185 -23.48 10.49 14.04
CA LEU A 185 -24.02 10.13 12.72
C LEU A 185 -25.52 9.83 12.77
N LEU A 186 -26.01 9.14 13.82
CA LEU A 186 -27.44 8.88 14.01
C LEU A 186 -28.22 10.19 14.22
N LEU A 187 -27.74 11.08 15.09
CA LEU A 187 -28.39 12.38 15.32
C LEU A 187 -28.44 13.25 14.06
N ILE A 188 -27.38 13.22 13.23
CA ILE A 188 -27.35 13.90 11.92
C ILE A 188 -28.43 13.28 10.99
N LYS A 189 -28.56 11.95 10.97
CA LYS A 189 -29.57 11.25 10.16
C LYS A 189 -30.99 11.54 10.61
N ASP A 190 -31.23 11.53 11.91
CA ASP A 190 -32.53 11.82 12.48
C ASP A 190 -32.96 13.27 12.18
N ASP A 191 -32.04 14.24 12.38
CA ASP A 191 -32.32 15.65 12.10
C ASP A 191 -32.50 15.92 10.60
N TYR A 192 -31.80 15.18 9.73
CA TYR A 192 -32.03 15.26 8.28
C TYR A 192 -33.47 14.90 7.89
N VAL A 193 -34.07 13.94 8.58
CA VAL A 193 -35.46 13.51 8.31
C VAL A 193 -36.48 14.49 8.93
N GLU A 194 -36.19 15.02 10.12
CA GLU A 194 -37.14 15.80 10.93
C GLU A 194 -37.01 17.32 10.75
N ASN A 195 -35.93 17.82 10.18
CA ASN A 195 -35.59 19.24 10.09
C ASN A 195 -35.42 19.73 8.65
N PRO A 196 -36.46 20.28 8.02
CA PRO A 196 -36.38 20.72 6.62
C PRO A 196 -35.31 21.79 6.34
N THR A 197 -34.98 22.63 7.32
CA THR A 197 -33.95 23.68 7.15
C THR A 197 -32.56 23.04 7.11
N PHE A 198 -32.30 22.08 7.98
CA PHE A 198 -31.04 21.30 7.96
C PHE A 198 -30.96 20.45 6.70
N GLN A 199 -32.04 19.78 6.32
CA GLN A 199 -32.11 19.01 5.09
C GLN A 199 -31.74 19.85 3.87
N GLN A 200 -32.29 21.04 3.74
CA GLN A 200 -31.99 21.94 2.61
C GLN A 200 -30.50 22.36 2.59
N ALA A 201 -29.93 22.72 3.74
CA ALA A 201 -28.52 23.07 3.85
C ALA A 201 -27.60 21.89 3.52
N PHE A 202 -27.96 20.70 4.02
CA PHE A 202 -27.25 19.45 3.76
C PHE A 202 -27.26 19.07 2.28
N ASP A 203 -28.45 19.06 1.64
CA ASP A 203 -28.61 18.70 0.22
C ASP A 203 -27.85 19.68 -0.70
N LEU A 204 -27.83 20.96 -0.35
CA LEU A 204 -27.04 21.96 -1.05
C LEU A 204 -25.56 21.63 -0.95
N PHE A 205 -25.05 21.36 0.26
CA PHE A 205 -23.65 20.99 0.48
C PHE A 205 -23.29 19.68 -0.21
N GLN A 206 -24.14 18.63 -0.12
CA GLN A 206 -23.95 17.39 -0.85
C GLN A 206 -23.88 17.60 -2.37
N THR A 207 -24.77 18.42 -2.92
CA THR A 207 -24.76 18.74 -4.35
C THR A 207 -23.44 19.39 -4.75
N VAL A 208 -22.92 20.25 -3.91
CA VAL A 208 -21.63 20.89 -4.16
C VAL A 208 -20.48 19.89 -4.05
N CYS A 209 -20.45 19.02 -3.04
CA CYS A 209 -19.47 17.93 -2.94
C CYS A 209 -19.49 16.98 -4.15
N GLN A 210 -20.68 16.63 -4.66
CA GLN A 210 -20.83 15.83 -5.86
C GLN A 210 -20.28 16.48 -7.12
N LYS A 211 -20.32 17.81 -7.15
CA LYS A 211 -19.80 18.60 -8.28
C LYS A 211 -18.30 18.81 -8.20
N THR A 212 -17.74 18.94 -7.00
CA THR A 212 -16.34 19.34 -6.78
C THR A 212 -15.40 18.19 -6.48
N LEU A 213 -15.83 17.22 -5.65
CA LEU A 213 -15.01 16.11 -5.20
C LEU A 213 -15.30 14.84 -6.00
N ASP A 214 -16.51 14.30 -5.86
CA ASP A 214 -16.90 13.05 -6.53
C ASP A 214 -18.40 13.04 -6.87
N PRO A 215 -18.78 12.91 -8.15
CA PRO A 215 -20.20 12.82 -8.55
C PRO A 215 -20.97 11.67 -7.89
N THR A 216 -20.25 10.68 -7.34
CA THR A 216 -20.85 9.50 -6.70
C THR A 216 -20.89 9.62 -5.17
N ILE A 217 -20.52 10.79 -4.59
CA ILE A 217 -20.59 11.03 -3.15
C ILE A 217 -22.01 10.76 -2.65
N LYS A 218 -22.09 9.82 -1.72
CA LYS A 218 -23.34 9.45 -1.07
C LYS A 218 -23.61 10.33 0.14
N LYS A 219 -24.85 10.29 0.60
CA LYS A 219 -25.29 11.00 1.81
C LYS A 219 -24.44 10.64 3.03
N GLU A 220 -24.12 9.35 3.19
CA GLU A 220 -23.33 8.82 4.30
C GLU A 220 -21.89 9.40 4.35
N GLU A 221 -21.32 9.75 3.21
CA GLU A 221 -19.98 10.36 3.16
C GLU A 221 -20.03 11.82 3.62
N VAL A 222 -21.09 12.56 3.27
CA VAL A 222 -21.32 13.93 3.77
C VAL A 222 -21.63 13.92 5.27
N GLU A 223 -22.45 12.99 5.75
CA GLU A 223 -22.70 12.77 7.17
C GLU A 223 -21.38 12.54 7.93
N SER A 224 -20.48 11.72 7.34
CA SER A 224 -19.14 11.48 7.89
C SER A 224 -18.29 12.75 7.93
N MET A 225 -18.32 13.60 6.90
CA MET A 225 -17.62 14.90 6.91
C MET A 225 -18.10 15.81 8.03
N LEU A 226 -19.41 15.91 8.25
CA LEU A 226 -20.00 16.70 9.36
C LEU A 226 -19.58 16.14 10.72
N ALA A 227 -19.61 14.81 10.90
CA ALA A 227 -19.17 14.19 12.14
C ALA A 227 -17.66 14.41 12.40
N GLN A 228 -16.82 14.35 11.37
CA GLN A 228 -15.39 14.65 11.45
C GLN A 228 -15.16 16.11 11.87
N HIS A 229 -15.86 17.03 11.24
CA HIS A 229 -15.77 18.47 11.56
C HIS A 229 -16.12 18.72 13.03
N LEU A 230 -17.29 18.24 13.51
CA LEU A 230 -17.74 18.38 14.88
C LEU A 230 -16.78 17.77 15.92
N LEU A 231 -16.17 16.64 15.63
CA LEU A 231 -15.23 15.97 16.55
C LEU A 231 -13.86 16.64 16.60
N THR A 232 -13.46 17.37 15.58
CA THR A 232 -12.11 17.94 15.47
C THR A 232 -12.05 19.45 15.69
N GLU A 233 -13.19 20.11 15.74
CA GLU A 233 -13.33 21.56 15.99
C GLU A 233 -12.52 22.00 17.22
N ARG A 234 -12.74 21.36 18.37
CA ARG A 234 -12.03 21.70 19.63
C ARG A 234 -10.52 21.49 19.55
N ILE A 235 -10.06 20.43 18.86
CA ILE A 235 -8.63 20.17 18.71
C ILE A 235 -7.96 21.28 17.89
N SER A 236 -8.58 21.69 16.80
CA SER A 236 -8.08 22.79 15.96
C SER A 236 -7.95 24.09 16.75
N ALA A 237 -8.96 24.44 17.55
CA ALA A 237 -8.96 25.64 18.39
C ALA A 237 -7.88 25.59 19.49
N SER A 238 -7.61 24.43 20.08
CA SER A 238 -6.62 24.28 21.15
C SER A 238 -5.17 24.36 20.67
N VAL A 239 -4.93 23.94 19.44
CA VAL A 239 -3.58 23.95 18.85
C VAL A 239 -3.17 25.35 18.36
N PHE A 240 -4.14 26.12 17.92
CA PHE A 240 -3.96 27.47 17.38
C PHE A 240 -4.83 28.48 18.15
N PRO A 241 -4.55 28.70 19.45
CA PRO A 241 -5.43 29.49 20.33
C PRO A 241 -5.58 30.95 19.91
N ASP A 242 -4.64 31.49 19.14
CA ASP A 242 -4.65 32.87 18.67
C ASP A 242 -5.41 33.04 17.33
N ARG A 243 -6.12 31.99 16.85
CA ARG A 243 -6.77 31.99 15.55
C ARG A 243 -8.16 31.38 15.57
N ASP A 244 -9.02 31.99 14.79
CA ASP A 244 -10.34 31.46 14.48
C ASP A 244 -10.33 30.77 13.11
N PHE A 245 -9.70 29.56 13.07
CA PHE A 245 -9.58 28.76 11.86
C PHE A 245 -10.91 28.49 11.17
N LEU A 246 -11.97 28.31 11.96
CA LEU A 246 -13.30 28.02 11.41
C LEU A 246 -13.84 29.17 10.57
N HIS A 247 -13.56 30.42 10.95
CA HIS A 247 -13.97 31.60 10.19
C HIS A 247 -12.99 32.02 9.10
N GLU A 248 -11.73 31.53 9.16
CA GLU A 248 -10.70 31.85 8.17
C GLU A 248 -10.65 30.83 7.02
N ASN A 249 -10.95 29.55 7.29
CA ASN A 249 -10.92 28.50 6.27
C ASN A 249 -12.24 28.41 5.51
N SER A 250 -12.18 28.57 4.20
CA SER A 250 -13.38 28.60 3.34
C SER A 250 -14.23 27.33 3.37
N ILE A 251 -13.61 26.16 3.56
CA ILE A 251 -14.32 24.86 3.62
C ILE A 251 -14.95 24.65 4.99
N ALA A 252 -14.24 25.05 6.06
CA ALA A 252 -14.80 25.02 7.41
C ALA A 252 -16.03 25.94 7.50
N CYS A 253 -15.98 27.15 6.94
CA CYS A 253 -17.12 28.06 6.86
C CYS A 253 -18.35 27.45 6.15
N GLU A 254 -18.16 26.68 5.09
CA GLU A 254 -19.29 26.04 4.40
C GLU A 254 -19.89 24.90 5.24
N LEU A 255 -19.07 24.14 5.97
CA LEU A 255 -19.57 23.13 6.91
C LEU A 255 -20.30 23.74 8.10
N GLU A 256 -19.79 24.86 8.67
CA GLU A 256 -20.46 25.59 9.75
C GLU A 256 -21.86 26.02 9.34
N LYS A 257 -22.07 26.54 8.13
CA LYS A 257 -23.40 26.90 7.63
C LYS A 257 -24.39 25.71 7.64
N VAL A 258 -23.91 24.47 7.48
CA VAL A 258 -24.75 23.29 7.60
C VAL A 258 -25.00 22.96 9.07
N VAL A 259 -23.95 23.00 9.89
CA VAL A 259 -23.98 22.68 11.32
C VAL A 259 -24.86 23.64 12.11
N GLU A 260 -24.85 24.95 11.80
CA GLU A 260 -25.71 25.98 12.40
C GLU A 260 -27.21 25.63 12.31
N ASN A 261 -27.61 24.86 11.31
CA ASN A 261 -28.98 24.43 11.10
C ASN A 261 -29.33 23.10 11.83
N LEU A 262 -28.33 22.43 12.46
CA LEU A 262 -28.48 21.15 13.14
C LEU A 262 -29.12 21.37 14.53
N LYS A 263 -30.37 20.92 14.74
CA LYS A 263 -31.05 21.03 16.05
C LYS A 263 -30.33 20.25 17.14
N ALA A 264 -29.77 19.11 16.79
CA ALA A 264 -29.01 18.25 17.68
C ALA A 264 -27.65 18.84 18.11
N TYR A 265 -27.22 19.98 17.56
CA TYR A 265 -25.90 20.57 17.82
C TYR A 265 -25.61 20.76 19.32
N LYS A 266 -26.58 21.26 20.09
CA LYS A 266 -26.43 21.45 21.54
C LYS A 266 -26.30 20.13 22.28
N GLU A 267 -27.02 19.10 21.87
CA GLU A 267 -26.92 17.75 22.46
C GLU A 267 -25.54 17.15 22.17
N ILE A 268 -25.05 17.29 20.94
CA ILE A 268 -23.71 16.81 20.54
C ILE A 268 -22.65 17.53 21.39
N GLN A 269 -22.65 18.85 21.45
CA GLN A 269 -21.66 19.63 22.17
C GLN A 269 -21.69 19.40 23.69
N GLN A 270 -22.86 19.38 24.31
CA GLN A 270 -22.99 19.32 25.76
C GLN A 270 -22.93 17.91 26.35
N ASN A 271 -23.41 16.90 25.62
CA ASN A 271 -23.53 15.55 26.15
C ASN A 271 -22.50 14.59 25.55
N LEU A 272 -22.33 14.58 24.22
CA LEU A 272 -21.44 13.61 23.57
C LEU A 272 -20.00 14.06 23.60
N LEU A 273 -19.70 15.29 23.21
CA LEU A 273 -18.32 15.79 23.21
C LEU A 273 -17.80 16.03 24.62
N GLN A 274 -18.68 16.26 25.60
CA GLN A 274 -18.29 16.32 27.01
C GLN A 274 -17.72 14.98 27.52
N THR A 275 -18.17 13.85 26.99
CA THR A 275 -17.59 12.53 27.30
C THR A 275 -16.14 12.41 26.84
N LEU A 276 -15.73 13.16 25.81
CA LEU A 276 -14.36 13.24 25.31
C LEU A 276 -13.55 14.37 25.95
N ALA A 277 -14.12 15.14 26.89
CA ALA A 277 -13.47 16.32 27.47
C ALA A 277 -12.09 15.98 28.05
N GLU A 278 -11.99 14.88 28.80
CA GLU A 278 -10.73 14.42 29.37
C GLU A 278 -9.67 14.11 28.28
N LEU A 279 -10.07 13.51 27.17
CA LEU A 279 -9.17 13.24 26.04
C LEU A 279 -8.68 14.55 25.39
N TYR A 280 -9.59 15.49 25.17
CA TYR A 280 -9.21 16.79 24.61
C TYR A 280 -8.24 17.54 25.55
N GLU A 281 -8.51 17.57 26.87
CA GLU A 281 -7.60 18.15 27.85
C GLU A 281 -6.21 17.51 27.82
N LYS A 282 -6.15 16.16 27.67
CA LYS A 282 -4.86 15.48 27.57
C LYS A 282 -4.15 15.77 26.24
N ILE A 283 -4.86 15.90 25.13
CA ILE A 283 -4.30 16.36 23.86
C ILE A 283 -3.72 17.78 24.03
N GLU A 284 -4.47 18.69 24.65
CA GLU A 284 -4.07 20.07 24.94
C GLU A 284 -2.81 20.12 25.83
N GLU A 285 -2.76 19.31 26.90
CA GLU A 285 -1.60 19.21 27.80
C GLU A 285 -0.33 18.74 27.05
N VAL A 286 -0.46 17.71 26.20
CA VAL A 286 0.66 17.21 25.39
C VAL A 286 1.12 18.26 24.40
N VAL A 287 0.20 18.86 23.64
CA VAL A 287 0.50 19.89 22.64
C VAL A 287 1.18 21.11 23.27
N ALA A 288 0.74 21.54 24.45
CA ALA A 288 1.33 22.68 25.17
C ALA A 288 2.79 22.45 25.57
N LYS A 289 3.19 21.20 25.78
CA LYS A 289 4.56 20.83 26.19
C LYS A 289 5.46 20.41 25.03
N LEU A 290 4.93 20.21 23.84
CA LEU A 290 5.76 20.00 22.68
C LEU A 290 6.45 21.30 22.27
N PHE A 291 7.78 21.27 22.22
CA PHE A 291 8.62 22.45 22.06
C PHE A 291 8.64 23.03 20.65
N ASP A 292 8.36 22.19 19.64
CA ASP A 292 8.36 22.64 18.26
C ASP A 292 7.06 22.28 17.53
N PHE A 293 6.77 23.05 16.51
CA PHE A 293 5.57 22.85 15.70
C PHE A 293 5.61 21.51 14.93
N GLU A 294 6.80 21.04 14.56
CA GLU A 294 6.93 19.77 13.83
C GLU A 294 6.54 18.57 14.72
N ALA A 295 6.94 18.58 15.99
CA ALA A 295 6.50 17.60 16.97
C ALA A 295 4.98 17.68 17.19
N LYS A 296 4.42 18.92 17.30
CA LYS A 296 2.98 19.14 17.39
C LYS A 296 2.26 18.58 16.15
N HIS A 297 2.76 18.88 14.97
CA HIS A 297 2.18 18.40 13.71
C HIS A 297 2.20 16.87 13.60
N ARG A 298 3.33 16.23 13.94
CA ARG A 298 3.41 14.76 13.96
C ARG A 298 2.43 14.14 14.94
N PHE A 299 2.37 14.63 16.16
CA PHE A 299 1.45 14.16 17.18
C PHE A 299 -0.01 14.30 16.73
N LEU A 300 -0.40 15.49 16.25
CA LEU A 300 -1.75 15.75 15.76
C LEU A 300 -2.11 14.89 14.56
N SER A 301 -1.21 14.73 13.59
CA SER A 301 -1.44 13.86 12.44
C SER A 301 -1.76 12.42 12.90
N ARG A 302 -1.10 11.91 13.95
CA ARG A 302 -1.39 10.60 14.54
C ARG A 302 -2.72 10.57 15.28
N VAL A 303 -3.04 11.63 16.03
CA VAL A 303 -4.35 11.76 16.71
C VAL A 303 -5.47 11.77 15.68
N TYR A 304 -5.35 12.58 14.63
CA TYR A 304 -6.35 12.64 13.56
C TYR A 304 -6.47 11.32 12.79
N GLU A 305 -5.36 10.65 12.49
CA GLU A 305 -5.36 9.32 11.90
C GLU A 305 -6.13 8.31 12.79
N GLY A 306 -5.92 8.40 14.11
CA GLY A 306 -6.64 7.60 15.08
C GLY A 306 -8.14 7.88 15.09
N PHE A 307 -8.56 9.15 15.10
CA PHE A 307 -9.96 9.55 15.00
C PHE A 307 -10.59 9.08 13.68
N PHE A 308 -9.90 9.29 12.56
CA PHE A 308 -10.41 8.92 11.24
C PHE A 308 -10.67 7.42 11.13
N LYS A 309 -9.76 6.58 11.64
CA LYS A 309 -9.94 5.12 11.68
C LYS A 309 -11.17 4.68 12.48
N GLN A 310 -11.59 5.47 13.48
CA GLN A 310 -12.78 5.19 14.28
C GLN A 310 -14.08 5.67 13.62
N ILE A 311 -14.02 6.81 12.93
CA ILE A 311 -15.21 7.44 12.31
C ILE A 311 -15.55 6.77 10.97
N ALA A 312 -14.56 6.52 10.15
CA ALA A 312 -14.71 6.04 8.79
C ALA A 312 -13.68 4.94 8.45
N PRO A 313 -13.74 3.76 9.12
CA PRO A 313 -12.75 2.70 8.94
C PRO A 313 -12.62 2.25 7.49
N ASP A 314 -13.74 2.14 6.78
CA ASP A 314 -13.78 1.76 5.38
C ASP A 314 -13.08 2.76 4.46
N GLN A 315 -13.17 4.06 4.76
CA GLN A 315 -12.49 5.12 4.00
C GLN A 315 -11.00 5.18 4.34
N ALA A 316 -10.62 4.97 5.60
CA ALA A 316 -9.23 4.92 6.03
C ALA A 316 -8.45 3.83 5.27
N ASP A 317 -9.04 2.65 5.12
CA ASP A 317 -8.45 1.53 4.38
C ASP A 317 -8.38 1.79 2.86
N THR A 318 -9.35 2.51 2.29
CA THR A 318 -9.43 2.75 0.85
C THR A 318 -8.55 3.90 0.35
N HIS A 319 -8.36 4.95 1.14
CA HIS A 319 -7.61 6.15 0.73
C HIS A 319 -6.13 6.12 1.12
N GLY A 320 -5.69 5.10 1.90
CA GLY A 320 -4.26 4.87 2.17
C GLY A 320 -3.57 6.04 2.87
N ILE A 321 -4.21 6.63 3.89
CA ILE A 321 -3.63 7.73 4.66
C ILE A 321 -2.39 7.21 5.39
N VAL A 322 -1.22 7.59 4.90
CA VAL A 322 0.06 7.22 5.49
C VAL A 322 0.94 8.46 5.60
N TYR A 323 1.37 8.77 6.81
CA TYR A 323 2.33 9.85 7.07
C TYR A 323 3.66 9.57 6.34
N THR A 324 4.17 10.56 5.59
CA THR A 324 5.43 10.44 4.88
C THR A 324 6.60 10.81 5.81
N PRO A 325 7.52 9.87 6.11
CA PRO A 325 8.66 10.14 6.97
C PRO A 325 9.55 11.29 6.45
N GLN A 326 9.99 12.16 7.34
CA GLN A 326 10.81 13.33 7.01
C GLN A 326 12.07 13.03 6.17
N PRO A 327 12.84 11.93 6.42
CA PRO A 327 13.97 11.59 5.57
C PRO A 327 13.63 11.36 4.10
N ILE A 328 12.42 10.83 3.81
CA ILE A 328 11.93 10.66 2.43
C ILE A 328 11.66 12.03 1.81
N VAL A 329 10.92 12.88 2.51
CA VAL A 329 10.58 14.23 2.06
C VAL A 329 11.83 15.07 1.80
N GLY A 330 12.77 15.07 2.76
CA GLY A 330 14.04 15.79 2.66
C GLY A 330 14.88 15.33 1.46
N PHE A 331 15.02 13.99 1.28
CA PHE A 331 15.74 13.44 0.14
C PHE A 331 15.08 13.81 -1.21
N MET A 332 13.75 13.74 -1.30
CA MET A 332 13.03 14.08 -2.53
C MET A 332 13.16 15.55 -2.88
N LEU A 333 12.98 16.47 -1.94
CA LEU A 333 13.12 17.91 -2.15
C LEU A 333 14.55 18.30 -2.51
N ALA A 334 15.55 17.79 -1.80
CA ALA A 334 16.97 18.04 -2.11
C ALA A 334 17.38 17.48 -3.47
N SER A 335 16.80 16.32 -3.85
CA SER A 335 17.02 15.73 -5.17
C SER A 335 16.43 16.57 -6.29
N VAL A 336 15.22 17.10 -6.10
CA VAL A 336 14.59 18.00 -7.06
C VAL A 336 15.37 19.31 -7.18
N GLU A 337 15.82 19.89 -6.06
CA GLU A 337 16.67 21.09 -6.05
C GLU A 337 17.97 20.86 -6.85
N HIS A 338 18.68 19.75 -6.58
CA HIS A 338 19.89 19.39 -7.31
C HIS A 338 19.63 19.24 -8.81
N LEU A 339 18.54 18.57 -9.21
CA LEU A 339 18.22 18.36 -10.62
C LEU A 339 17.76 19.64 -11.33
N LEU A 340 17.06 20.54 -10.64
CA LEU A 340 16.73 21.86 -11.17
C LEU A 340 18.00 22.66 -11.46
N GLN A 341 18.95 22.67 -10.53
CA GLN A 341 20.25 23.35 -10.73
C GLN A 341 21.03 22.75 -11.89
N LYS A 342 21.15 21.43 -11.91
CA LYS A 342 21.96 20.71 -12.88
C LYS A 342 21.41 20.72 -14.30
N GLU A 343 20.11 20.51 -14.45
CA GLU A 343 19.47 20.26 -15.74
C GLU A 343 18.86 21.54 -16.35
N PHE A 344 18.52 22.53 -15.51
CA PHE A 344 17.80 23.72 -15.95
C PHE A 344 18.45 25.04 -15.52
N ASP A 345 19.56 25.00 -14.78
CA ASP A 345 20.25 26.18 -14.23
C ASP A 345 19.30 27.07 -13.40
N THR A 346 18.43 26.44 -12.61
CA THR A 346 17.40 27.09 -11.78
C THR A 346 17.28 26.41 -10.41
N SER A 347 16.37 26.83 -9.55
CA SER A 347 16.18 26.30 -8.19
C SER A 347 14.71 26.31 -7.79
N LEU A 348 14.33 25.58 -6.73
CA LEU A 348 12.99 25.64 -6.14
C LEU A 348 12.60 27.07 -5.73
N ALA A 349 13.57 27.90 -5.34
CA ALA A 349 13.37 29.29 -4.95
C ALA A 349 13.25 30.26 -6.15
N ALA A 350 13.60 29.85 -7.36
CA ALA A 350 13.58 30.71 -8.52
C ALA A 350 12.17 31.12 -8.94
N LYS A 351 12.01 32.33 -9.46
CA LYS A 351 10.76 32.80 -10.03
C LYS A 351 10.35 31.89 -11.21
N GLU A 352 9.07 31.64 -11.35
CA GLU A 352 8.48 30.82 -12.43
C GLU A 352 8.72 29.30 -12.29
N VAL A 353 9.41 28.85 -11.25
CA VAL A 353 9.42 27.43 -10.87
C VAL A 353 8.19 27.13 -10.01
N VAL A 354 7.11 26.72 -10.64
CA VAL A 354 5.84 26.45 -9.97
C VAL A 354 5.79 24.99 -9.49
N ILE A 355 5.43 24.81 -8.21
CA ILE A 355 5.49 23.53 -7.52
C ILE A 355 4.07 23.09 -7.16
N LEU A 356 3.77 21.80 -7.41
CA LEU A 356 2.46 21.22 -7.11
C LEU A 356 2.64 19.89 -6.36
N ASP A 357 2.01 19.79 -5.18
CA ASP A 357 1.76 18.50 -4.52
C ASP A 357 0.32 18.05 -4.82
N PRO A 358 0.10 17.04 -5.64
CA PRO A 358 -1.23 16.62 -6.08
C PRO A 358 -2.03 15.82 -5.05
N CYS A 359 -1.45 15.51 -3.87
CA CYS A 359 -2.04 14.68 -2.82
C CYS A 359 -1.37 14.99 -1.48
N VAL A 360 -1.53 16.22 -1.03
CA VAL A 360 -0.73 16.84 0.02
C VAL A 360 -0.85 16.16 1.40
N GLY A 361 -1.92 15.41 1.64
CA GLY A 361 -2.16 14.77 2.92
C GLY A 361 -2.19 15.80 4.06
N THR A 362 -1.31 15.65 5.05
CA THR A 362 -1.20 16.59 6.18
C THR A 362 -0.20 17.74 5.94
N GLY A 363 0.27 17.94 4.71
CA GLY A 363 1.09 19.12 4.37
C GLY A 363 2.61 18.92 4.44
N THR A 364 3.11 17.73 4.71
CA THR A 364 4.52 17.47 5.05
C THR A 364 5.52 17.96 3.98
N PHE A 365 5.24 17.75 2.69
CA PHE A 365 6.11 18.22 1.61
C PHE A 365 6.16 19.75 1.52
N ILE A 366 5.00 20.40 1.59
CA ILE A 366 4.91 21.86 1.49
C ILE A 366 5.55 22.53 2.71
N MET A 367 5.31 22.04 3.92
CA MET A 367 5.94 22.54 5.14
C MET A 367 7.47 22.48 5.05
N GLN A 368 8.03 21.33 4.63
CA GLN A 368 9.48 21.20 4.47
C GLN A 368 10.02 22.08 3.35
N LEU A 369 9.29 22.22 2.26
CA LEU A 369 9.64 23.14 1.17
C LEU A 369 9.72 24.59 1.67
N LEU A 370 8.72 25.09 2.42
CA LEU A 370 8.72 26.46 2.97
C LEU A 370 9.95 26.72 3.84
N ARG A 371 10.39 25.74 4.66
CA ARG A 371 11.59 25.86 5.48
C ARG A 371 12.90 25.87 4.69
N MET A 372 12.91 25.25 3.52
CA MET A 372 14.08 25.23 2.63
C MET A 372 14.23 26.52 1.82
N LEU A 373 13.14 27.22 1.58
CA LEU A 373 13.13 28.43 0.75
C LEU A 373 13.78 29.62 1.50
N PRO A 374 14.58 30.46 0.80
CA PRO A 374 15.08 31.71 1.38
C PRO A 374 13.92 32.64 1.75
N ARG A 375 13.95 33.24 2.94
CA ARG A 375 12.90 34.15 3.45
C ARG A 375 12.52 35.26 2.46
N ALA A 376 13.48 35.80 1.72
CA ALA A 376 13.25 36.85 0.74
C ALA A 376 12.40 36.39 -0.47
N ARG A 377 12.31 35.09 -0.73
CA ARG A 377 11.52 34.50 -1.82
C ARG A 377 10.19 33.93 -1.36
N LEU A 378 10.10 33.64 -0.07
CA LEU A 378 8.98 32.91 0.51
C LEU A 378 7.63 33.57 0.23
N PRO A 379 7.41 34.89 0.37
CA PRO A 379 6.09 35.52 0.13
C PRO A 379 5.60 35.28 -1.31
N ALA A 380 6.47 35.51 -2.30
CA ALA A 380 6.09 35.35 -3.70
C ALA A 380 5.77 33.88 -4.05
N LYS A 381 6.57 32.93 -3.53
CA LYS A 381 6.34 31.49 -3.69
C LYS A 381 5.02 31.06 -3.07
N TYR A 382 4.81 31.43 -1.81
CA TYR A 382 3.63 31.10 -1.04
C TYR A 382 2.33 31.60 -1.69
N ALA A 383 2.35 32.84 -2.17
CA ALA A 383 1.16 33.45 -2.74
C ALA A 383 0.75 32.91 -4.13
N THR A 384 1.74 32.49 -4.99
CA THR A 384 1.43 32.29 -6.41
C THR A 384 2.14 31.10 -7.08
N GLU A 385 3.14 30.48 -6.46
CA GLU A 385 3.99 29.47 -7.13
C GLU A 385 4.05 28.14 -6.39
N ILE A 386 3.26 27.96 -5.32
CA ILE A 386 3.09 26.68 -4.60
C ILE A 386 1.61 26.35 -4.58
N PHE A 387 1.29 25.16 -5.08
CA PHE A 387 -0.06 24.61 -5.10
C PHE A 387 -0.10 23.22 -4.47
N CYS A 388 -1.23 22.87 -3.88
CA CYS A 388 -1.46 21.50 -3.41
C CYS A 388 -2.94 21.16 -3.34
N ASN A 389 -3.23 19.86 -3.47
CA ASN A 389 -4.59 19.33 -3.52
C ASN A 389 -4.80 18.26 -2.46
N GLU A 390 -5.99 18.25 -1.85
CA GLU A 390 -6.44 17.19 -0.97
C GLU A 390 -7.93 16.92 -1.19
N VAL A 391 -8.32 15.65 -1.18
CA VAL A 391 -9.69 15.22 -1.39
C VAL A 391 -10.41 14.92 -0.08
N MET A 392 -9.66 14.72 1.00
CA MET A 392 -10.18 14.34 2.31
C MET A 392 -10.18 15.52 3.27
N LEU A 393 -11.28 15.70 4.00
CA LEU A 393 -11.52 16.88 4.84
C LEU A 393 -10.49 17.05 5.97
N LEU A 394 -10.25 16.01 6.77
CA LEU A 394 -9.32 16.10 7.90
C LEU A 394 -7.87 16.35 7.49
N PRO A 395 -7.28 15.60 6.54
CA PRO A 395 -5.96 15.93 6.02
C PRO A 395 -5.87 17.34 5.45
N TYR A 396 -6.90 17.79 4.70
CA TYR A 396 -6.97 19.16 4.18
C TYR A 396 -6.87 20.20 5.31
N TYR A 397 -7.64 20.04 6.40
CA TYR A 397 -7.59 20.96 7.54
C TYR A 397 -6.19 20.99 8.18
N ILE A 398 -5.60 19.82 8.41
CA ILE A 398 -4.26 19.73 8.99
C ILE A 398 -3.23 20.40 8.08
N ALA A 399 -3.32 20.13 6.77
CA ALA A 399 -2.41 20.73 5.80
C ALA A 399 -2.52 22.24 5.78
N ALA A 400 -3.74 22.80 5.67
CA ALA A 400 -3.98 24.23 5.65
C ALA A 400 -3.39 24.91 6.89
N LEU A 401 -3.79 24.44 8.08
CA LEU A 401 -3.30 24.95 9.36
C LEU A 401 -1.77 24.86 9.49
N SER A 402 -1.20 23.73 9.11
CA SER A 402 0.22 23.47 9.30
C SER A 402 1.09 24.27 8.33
N ILE A 403 0.67 24.43 7.09
CA ILE A 403 1.36 25.24 6.07
C ILE A 403 1.36 26.72 6.50
N GLU A 404 0.21 27.23 6.92
CA GLU A 404 0.05 28.61 7.39
C GLU A 404 0.87 28.90 8.65
N GLN A 405 0.92 27.95 9.57
CA GLN A 405 1.73 28.06 10.78
C GLN A 405 3.23 28.11 10.46
N VAL A 406 3.72 27.25 9.55
CA VAL A 406 5.13 27.30 9.13
C VAL A 406 5.47 28.63 8.48
N TYR A 407 4.57 29.16 7.64
CA TYR A 407 4.75 30.48 7.04
C TYR A 407 4.83 31.56 8.12
N TYR A 408 3.93 31.54 9.11
CA TYR A 408 3.95 32.46 10.25
C TYR A 408 5.27 32.38 11.04
N GLU A 409 5.77 31.18 11.31
CA GLU A 409 7.05 31.00 12.01
C GLU A 409 8.23 31.56 11.23
N GLU A 410 8.25 31.41 9.92
CA GLU A 410 9.34 31.90 9.07
C GLU A 410 9.24 33.41 8.82
N MET A 411 8.06 33.98 8.70
CA MET A 411 7.86 35.39 8.28
C MET A 411 7.53 36.33 9.43
N GLY A 412 7.00 35.83 10.55
CA GLY A 412 6.59 36.59 11.71
C GLY A 412 5.23 37.32 11.54
N HIS A 413 4.52 37.06 10.47
CA HIS A 413 3.17 37.55 10.23
C HIS A 413 2.33 36.49 9.51
N TYR A 414 1.04 36.51 9.71
CA TYR A 414 0.10 35.59 9.11
C TYR A 414 -0.37 36.03 7.72
N GLU A 415 -0.42 35.07 6.80
CA GLU A 415 -1.16 35.17 5.55
C GLU A 415 -1.87 33.86 5.26
N PRO A 416 -3.12 33.84 4.80
CA PRO A 416 -3.80 32.59 4.43
C PRO A 416 -3.13 31.93 3.23
N PHE A 417 -3.09 30.62 3.23
CA PHE A 417 -2.50 29.86 2.11
C PHE A 417 -3.50 29.64 1.00
N GLU A 418 -3.42 30.47 0.00
CA GLU A 418 -4.29 30.44 -1.17
C GLU A 418 -3.93 29.34 -2.20
N GLY A 419 -2.87 28.59 -1.98
CA GLY A 419 -2.39 27.52 -2.88
C GLY A 419 -3.01 26.15 -2.60
N ILE A 420 -3.77 25.97 -1.51
CA ILE A 420 -4.41 24.69 -1.19
C ILE A 420 -5.83 24.62 -1.75
N CYS A 421 -6.14 23.49 -2.44
CA CYS A 421 -7.45 23.22 -3.02
C CYS A 421 -8.08 21.98 -2.40
N PHE A 422 -9.34 22.07 -1.98
CA PHE A 422 -10.13 20.90 -1.55
C PHE A 422 -10.78 20.27 -2.77
N THR A 423 -10.05 19.36 -3.43
CA THR A 423 -10.45 18.81 -4.74
C THR A 423 -9.81 17.45 -5.03
N ASP A 424 -10.45 16.68 -5.92
CA ASP A 424 -9.85 15.48 -6.49
C ASP A 424 -8.97 15.83 -7.69
N THR A 425 -7.65 15.72 -7.50
CA THR A 425 -6.64 15.98 -8.53
C THR A 425 -6.90 15.27 -9.85
N LEU A 426 -7.30 14.00 -9.80
CA LEU A 426 -7.50 13.18 -11.01
C LEU A 426 -8.74 13.58 -11.81
N ASP A 427 -9.65 14.35 -11.20
CA ASP A 427 -10.86 14.88 -11.85
C ASP A 427 -10.73 16.32 -12.32
N LEU A 428 -9.63 17.02 -12.03
CA LEU A 428 -9.39 18.42 -12.39
C LEU A 428 -9.36 18.73 -13.90
N VAL A 429 -9.27 17.73 -14.75
CA VAL A 429 -9.30 17.88 -16.22
C VAL A 429 -10.66 18.36 -16.72
N ARG A 430 -11.70 18.28 -15.90
CA ARG A 430 -13.07 18.67 -16.27
C ARG A 430 -13.27 20.18 -16.11
N ASP A 431 -13.82 20.81 -17.15
CA ASP A 431 -14.16 22.23 -17.14
C ASP A 431 -15.44 22.44 -16.29
N ARG A 432 -15.27 22.65 -14.97
CA ARG A 432 -16.36 22.84 -14.02
C ARG A 432 -16.44 24.31 -13.62
N LYS A 433 -16.82 25.18 -14.56
CA LYS A 433 -16.75 26.63 -14.41
C LYS A 433 -17.64 27.28 -13.34
N THR A 434 -18.60 26.59 -12.68
CA THR A 434 -19.64 27.32 -11.92
C THR A 434 -20.13 26.68 -10.61
N GLU A 435 -19.56 25.61 -10.10
CA GLU A 435 -20.25 24.81 -9.09
C GLU A 435 -19.32 24.22 -8.02
N MET A 436 -18.41 25.03 -7.45
CA MET A 436 -17.47 24.59 -6.39
C MET A 436 -17.99 24.93 -4.98
N LEU A 437 -17.44 24.27 -3.95
CA LEU A 437 -17.85 24.39 -2.53
C LEU A 437 -17.88 25.84 -2.05
N SER A 438 -16.94 26.66 -2.52
CA SER A 438 -16.98 28.12 -2.31
C SER A 438 -16.45 28.83 -3.55
N GLN A 439 -16.81 30.13 -3.71
CA GLN A 439 -16.23 30.95 -4.77
C GLN A 439 -14.70 31.06 -4.60
N ALA A 440 -14.22 31.10 -3.37
CA ALA A 440 -12.79 31.17 -3.06
C ALA A 440 -12.04 29.88 -3.51
N ASP A 441 -12.58 28.71 -3.22
CA ASP A 441 -11.96 27.44 -3.63
C ASP A 441 -12.00 27.27 -5.16
N ALA A 442 -13.09 27.68 -5.81
CA ALA A 442 -13.18 27.75 -7.25
C ALA A 442 -12.08 28.61 -7.88
N ALA A 443 -11.82 29.77 -7.32
CA ALA A 443 -10.76 30.66 -7.78
C ALA A 443 -9.36 30.05 -7.57
N ARG A 444 -9.14 29.32 -6.48
CA ARG A 444 -7.90 28.59 -6.21
C ARG A 444 -7.63 27.51 -7.25
N VAL A 445 -8.62 26.68 -7.54
CA VAL A 445 -8.53 25.61 -8.54
C VAL A 445 -8.29 26.17 -9.94
N GLU A 446 -8.97 27.25 -10.34
CA GLU A 446 -8.74 27.88 -11.64
C GLU A 446 -7.32 28.49 -11.74
N ARG A 447 -6.78 29.05 -10.65
CA ARG A 447 -5.38 29.51 -10.61
C ARG A 447 -4.40 28.36 -10.79
N GLU A 448 -4.62 27.24 -10.08
CA GLU A 448 -3.78 26.05 -10.24
C GLU A 448 -3.82 25.52 -11.67
N LYS A 449 -5.02 25.38 -12.28
CA LYS A 449 -5.17 24.92 -13.67
C LYS A 449 -4.42 25.81 -14.67
N ALA A 450 -4.49 27.13 -14.46
CA ALA A 450 -3.83 28.11 -15.31
C ALA A 450 -2.31 28.16 -15.10
N ALA A 451 -1.80 27.71 -13.96
CA ALA A 451 -0.38 27.78 -13.63
C ALA A 451 0.44 26.82 -14.52
N LYS A 452 1.60 27.30 -15.01
CA LYS A 452 2.58 26.47 -15.70
C LYS A 452 3.42 25.70 -14.67
N ILE A 453 2.99 24.47 -14.34
CA ILE A 453 3.66 23.64 -13.34
C ILE A 453 5.03 23.18 -13.88
N THR A 454 6.07 23.35 -13.06
CA THR A 454 7.45 22.95 -13.34
C THR A 454 7.84 21.70 -12.53
N VAL A 455 7.36 21.61 -11.29
CA VAL A 455 7.66 20.50 -10.37
C VAL A 455 6.38 19.90 -9.83
N ILE A 456 6.23 18.59 -9.97
CA ILE A 456 5.16 17.82 -9.31
C ILE A 456 5.83 16.87 -8.35
N ILE A 457 5.53 17.00 -7.04
CA ILE A 457 6.16 16.22 -5.99
C ILE A 457 5.11 15.76 -4.97
N GLY A 458 5.17 14.52 -4.51
CA GLY A 458 4.23 14.02 -3.51
C GLY A 458 4.32 12.52 -3.25
N ASN A 459 3.37 12.03 -2.43
CA ASN A 459 3.20 10.63 -2.08
C ASN A 459 1.79 10.15 -2.48
N PRO A 460 1.56 9.78 -3.75
CA PRO A 460 0.25 9.33 -4.22
C PRO A 460 -0.23 8.08 -3.46
N PRO A 461 -1.56 7.91 -3.25
CA PRO A 461 -2.11 6.71 -2.61
C PRO A 461 -1.75 5.43 -3.38
N TYR A 462 -1.42 4.34 -2.64
CA TYR A 462 -0.97 3.07 -3.25
C TYR A 462 -2.08 2.04 -3.36
N ASN A 463 -3.16 2.20 -2.62
CA ASN A 463 -4.16 1.16 -2.48
C ASN A 463 -5.17 1.21 -3.61
N ALA A 464 -5.44 0.03 -4.16
CA ALA A 464 -6.42 -0.13 -5.22
C ALA A 464 -7.88 -0.16 -4.71
N GLY A 465 -8.13 -0.04 -3.41
CA GLY A 465 -9.48 -0.08 -2.84
C GLY A 465 -10.25 -1.38 -3.09
N GLN A 466 -9.59 -2.45 -3.54
CA GLN A 466 -10.22 -3.73 -3.83
C GLN A 466 -10.50 -4.49 -2.54
N LYS A 467 -11.76 -4.62 -2.15
CA LYS A 467 -12.20 -5.46 -1.03
C LYS A 467 -12.40 -6.94 -1.41
N SER A 468 -12.60 -7.25 -2.70
CA SER A 468 -12.76 -8.62 -3.21
C SER A 468 -12.43 -8.73 -4.71
N GLU A 469 -12.15 -9.95 -5.19
CA GLU A 469 -11.95 -10.24 -6.63
C GLU A 469 -13.18 -9.87 -7.49
N ASN A 470 -14.34 -9.82 -6.88
CA ASN A 470 -15.61 -9.50 -7.54
C ASN A 470 -15.86 -8.00 -7.65
N ASP A 471 -15.12 -7.20 -6.95
CA ASP A 471 -15.28 -5.75 -6.93
C ASP A 471 -14.66 -5.09 -8.17
N ASN A 472 -14.74 -5.69 -9.32
CA ASN A 472 -14.37 -5.19 -10.64
C ASN A 472 -13.62 -3.85 -10.61
N ASN A 473 -12.54 -3.79 -9.81
CA ASN A 473 -11.76 -2.59 -9.60
C ASN A 473 -12.63 -1.41 -9.10
N LYS A 474 -13.05 -1.43 -7.83
CA LYS A 474 -13.79 -0.32 -7.17
C LYS A 474 -13.02 1.00 -7.10
N ASN A 475 -11.82 1.08 -7.67
CA ASN A 475 -11.17 2.34 -7.93
C ASN A 475 -12.10 3.20 -8.78
N ARG A 476 -12.40 4.38 -8.29
CA ARG A 476 -13.16 5.38 -9.05
C ARG A 476 -12.63 5.45 -10.47
N ARG A 477 -13.53 5.41 -11.45
CA ARG A 477 -13.19 5.54 -12.85
C ARG A 477 -13.22 7.00 -13.27
N TYR A 478 -12.12 7.46 -13.80
CA TYR A 478 -11.94 8.82 -14.31
C TYR A 478 -12.05 8.79 -15.85
N LEU A 479 -13.28 8.59 -16.33
CA LEU A 479 -13.59 8.56 -17.76
C LEU A 479 -13.85 9.98 -18.28
N GLY A 480 -13.50 10.22 -19.54
CA GLY A 480 -13.76 11.48 -20.19
C GLY A 480 -15.24 11.77 -20.39
N ARG A 481 -15.59 13.05 -20.44
CA ARG A 481 -16.90 13.58 -20.76
C ARG A 481 -16.71 14.82 -21.63
N ASP A 482 -17.71 15.15 -22.43
CA ASP A 482 -17.75 16.39 -23.22
C ASP A 482 -16.55 16.58 -24.19
N GLY A 483 -16.01 15.47 -24.69
CA GLY A 483 -14.88 15.48 -25.62
C GLY A 483 -13.50 15.58 -24.97
N ILE A 484 -13.41 15.65 -23.63
CA ILE A 484 -12.17 15.67 -22.88
C ILE A 484 -11.89 14.27 -22.31
N ASN A 485 -10.72 13.69 -22.59
CA ASN A 485 -10.32 12.39 -22.09
C ASN A 485 -9.99 12.45 -20.60
N GLY A 486 -10.60 11.58 -19.80
CA GLY A 486 -10.20 11.35 -18.42
C GLY A 486 -8.88 10.59 -18.33
N VAL A 487 -8.32 10.48 -17.09
CA VAL A 487 -7.03 9.80 -16.90
C VAL A 487 -7.10 8.32 -17.27
N ASP A 488 -8.23 7.64 -17.04
CA ASP A 488 -8.41 6.24 -17.43
C ASP A 488 -8.44 6.07 -18.96
N ASP A 489 -9.02 7.01 -19.70
CA ASP A 489 -8.97 7.00 -21.16
C ASP A 489 -7.54 7.21 -21.67
N ARG A 490 -6.78 8.07 -21.01
CA ARG A 490 -5.36 8.30 -21.30
C ARG A 490 -4.53 7.05 -21.04
N ILE A 491 -4.74 6.37 -19.90
CA ILE A 491 -4.09 5.08 -19.60
C ILE A 491 -4.46 4.03 -20.65
N LYS A 492 -5.74 3.95 -21.02
CA LYS A 492 -6.22 3.02 -22.06
C LYS A 492 -5.54 3.27 -23.41
N ALA A 493 -5.38 4.54 -23.80
CA ALA A 493 -4.78 4.94 -25.08
C ALA A 493 -3.25 4.83 -25.10
N THR A 494 -2.60 4.76 -23.93
CA THR A 494 -1.14 4.73 -23.77
C THR A 494 -0.67 3.44 -23.12
N TYR A 495 -0.57 3.39 -21.81
CA TYR A 495 -0.01 2.27 -21.03
C TYR A 495 -0.68 0.94 -21.34
N ALA A 496 -2.02 0.90 -21.34
CA ALA A 496 -2.76 -0.32 -21.57
C ALA A 496 -2.73 -0.76 -23.05
N LYS A 497 -2.70 0.18 -23.99
CA LYS A 497 -2.58 -0.12 -25.42
C LYS A 497 -1.26 -0.80 -25.72
N ASP A 498 -0.16 -0.26 -25.23
CA ASP A 498 1.20 -0.70 -25.53
C ASP A 498 1.67 -1.86 -24.61
N SER A 499 0.90 -2.20 -23.56
CA SER A 499 1.20 -3.35 -22.70
C SER A 499 0.86 -4.67 -23.40
N ARG A 500 1.77 -5.64 -23.30
CA ARG A 500 1.59 -7.03 -23.77
C ARG A 500 0.84 -7.92 -22.78
N ALA A 501 0.68 -7.47 -21.54
CA ALA A 501 -0.01 -8.25 -20.52
C ALA A 501 -1.46 -8.57 -20.94
N THR A 502 -1.95 -9.75 -20.56
CA THR A 502 -3.34 -10.15 -20.74
C THR A 502 -4.24 -9.47 -19.72
N LEU A 503 -3.81 -9.47 -18.45
CA LEU A 503 -4.49 -8.80 -17.35
C LEU A 503 -3.88 -7.41 -17.17
N LYS A 504 -4.72 -6.38 -17.23
CA LYS A 504 -4.31 -4.98 -17.23
C LYS A 504 -4.98 -4.18 -16.11
N ALA A 505 -5.68 -4.85 -15.19
CA ALA A 505 -6.42 -4.17 -14.12
C ALA A 505 -5.49 -3.30 -13.25
N THR A 506 -4.30 -3.79 -12.94
CA THR A 506 -3.29 -3.07 -12.13
C THR A 506 -2.76 -1.79 -12.78
N LEU A 507 -2.91 -1.61 -14.10
CA LEU A 507 -2.59 -0.34 -14.76
C LEU A 507 -3.55 0.80 -14.38
N TYR A 508 -4.66 0.48 -13.74
CA TYR A 508 -5.64 1.45 -13.25
C TYR A 508 -5.54 1.68 -11.73
N ASP A 509 -4.48 1.19 -11.08
CA ASP A 509 -4.18 1.52 -9.70
C ASP A 509 -3.95 3.02 -9.54
N VAL A 510 -4.32 3.57 -8.38
CA VAL A 510 -4.37 5.02 -8.17
C VAL A 510 -3.00 5.68 -8.42
N TYR A 511 -1.91 5.10 -7.90
CA TYR A 511 -0.57 5.66 -8.14
C TYR A 511 -0.19 5.71 -9.64
N VAL A 512 -0.63 4.73 -10.46
CA VAL A 512 -0.39 4.72 -11.91
C VAL A 512 -1.16 5.87 -12.59
N LYS A 513 -2.38 6.15 -12.11
CA LYS A 513 -3.18 7.29 -12.57
C LYS A 513 -2.48 8.60 -12.27
N PHE A 514 -1.88 8.75 -11.08
CA PHE A 514 -1.09 9.94 -10.73
C PHE A 514 0.13 10.11 -11.62
N PHE A 515 0.87 9.04 -11.95
CA PHE A 515 1.96 9.14 -12.93
C PHE A 515 1.47 9.61 -14.31
N ARG A 516 0.36 9.06 -14.81
CA ARG A 516 -0.18 9.49 -16.10
C ARG A 516 -0.69 10.92 -16.05
N TRP A 517 -1.42 11.28 -15.01
CA TRP A 517 -1.92 12.63 -14.78
C TRP A 517 -0.77 13.64 -14.69
N ALA A 518 0.26 13.37 -13.90
CA ALA A 518 1.41 14.26 -13.73
C ALA A 518 2.17 14.45 -15.05
N THR A 519 2.37 13.37 -15.83
CA THR A 519 2.97 13.46 -17.16
C THR A 519 2.16 14.35 -18.10
N ASP A 520 0.83 14.17 -18.11
CA ASP A 520 -0.08 14.98 -18.93
C ASP A 520 -0.14 16.43 -18.43
N ARG A 521 -0.02 16.67 -17.12
CA ARG A 521 -0.05 18.01 -16.50
C ARG A 521 1.17 18.86 -16.84
N LEU A 522 2.33 18.25 -17.09
CA LEU A 522 3.51 18.94 -17.61
C LEU A 522 3.36 19.31 -19.09
N GLN A 523 2.39 18.76 -19.81
CA GLN A 523 2.09 19.07 -21.22
C GLN A 523 3.28 18.91 -22.21
N GLY A 524 4.28 18.08 -21.85
CA GLY A 524 5.51 17.91 -22.62
C GLY A 524 6.54 19.03 -22.45
N GLU A 525 6.27 20.00 -21.58
CA GLU A 525 7.19 21.07 -21.22
C GLU A 525 8.32 20.56 -20.31
N ASP A 526 9.37 21.37 -20.16
CA ASP A 526 10.46 21.12 -19.23
C ASP A 526 9.96 21.07 -17.79
N GLY A 527 10.35 20.05 -17.04
CA GLY A 527 9.90 19.88 -15.65
C GLY A 527 10.29 18.55 -15.02
N ILE A 528 9.88 18.39 -13.75
CA ILE A 528 10.22 17.23 -12.90
C ILE A 528 8.95 16.67 -12.26
N VAL A 529 8.79 15.34 -12.34
CA VAL A 529 7.83 14.57 -11.52
C VAL A 529 8.62 13.74 -10.52
N CYS A 530 8.36 13.92 -9.23
CA CYS A 530 9.03 13.22 -8.14
C CYS A 530 8.00 12.57 -7.21
N PHE A 531 7.82 11.26 -7.29
CA PHE A 531 6.87 10.53 -6.47
C PHE A 531 7.54 9.42 -5.65
N VAL A 532 7.16 9.30 -4.38
CA VAL A 532 7.32 8.06 -3.63
C VAL A 532 6.06 7.21 -3.83
N SER A 533 6.19 5.97 -4.26
CA SER A 533 5.03 5.16 -4.66
C SER A 533 5.29 3.66 -4.52
N ASN A 534 4.24 2.85 -4.72
CA ASN A 534 4.37 1.42 -4.93
C ASN A 534 5.32 1.15 -6.11
N ASN A 535 6.34 0.32 -5.90
CA ASN A 535 7.37 0.03 -6.90
C ASN A 535 7.08 -1.21 -7.77
N SER A 536 5.87 -1.76 -7.73
CA SER A 536 5.52 -2.96 -8.51
C SER A 536 5.66 -2.76 -10.02
N PHE A 537 5.61 -1.52 -10.50
CA PHE A 537 5.72 -1.21 -11.92
C PHE A 537 7.13 -1.44 -12.51
N ILE A 538 8.17 -1.54 -11.69
CA ILE A 538 9.56 -1.69 -12.20
C ILE A 538 9.85 -3.07 -12.80
N ASP A 539 9.19 -4.12 -12.33
CA ASP A 539 9.49 -5.51 -12.71
C ASP A 539 8.27 -6.33 -13.17
N GLN A 540 7.04 -5.97 -12.80
CA GLN A 540 5.87 -6.74 -13.21
C GLN A 540 5.53 -6.50 -14.69
N ILE A 541 5.11 -7.57 -15.38
CA ILE A 541 4.84 -7.56 -16.83
C ILE A 541 3.67 -6.64 -17.18
N ALA A 542 2.66 -6.52 -16.33
CA ALA A 542 1.49 -5.68 -16.59
C ALA A 542 1.86 -4.20 -16.86
N PHE A 543 2.98 -3.75 -16.35
CA PHE A 543 3.43 -2.36 -16.43
C PHE A 543 4.44 -2.11 -17.55
N ASP A 544 4.67 -3.05 -18.48
CA ASP A 544 5.59 -2.88 -19.59
C ASP A 544 5.25 -1.65 -20.46
N GLY A 545 3.97 -1.41 -20.73
CA GLY A 545 3.49 -0.21 -21.41
C GLY A 545 3.74 1.08 -20.61
N MET A 546 3.54 1.07 -19.28
CA MET A 546 3.88 2.22 -18.44
C MET A 546 5.37 2.52 -18.48
N ARG A 547 6.23 1.50 -18.33
CA ARG A 547 7.70 1.65 -18.42
C ARG A 547 8.17 2.22 -19.76
N ASN A 548 7.57 1.75 -20.86
CA ASN A 548 7.83 2.31 -22.20
C ASN A 548 7.49 3.81 -22.25
N HIS A 549 6.31 4.18 -21.78
CA HIS A 549 5.86 5.57 -21.82
C HIS A 549 6.67 6.48 -20.90
N LEU A 550 7.07 6.05 -19.71
CA LEU A 550 7.94 6.84 -18.84
C LEU A 550 9.27 7.20 -19.53
N LEU A 551 9.91 6.25 -20.22
CA LEU A 551 11.16 6.52 -20.94
C LEU A 551 10.96 7.29 -22.26
N ARG A 552 9.75 7.30 -22.81
CA ARG A 552 9.41 8.09 -23.99
C ARG A 552 9.08 9.52 -23.64
N ASP A 553 8.30 9.71 -22.56
CA ASP A 553 7.76 11.00 -22.16
C ASP A 553 8.81 11.83 -21.37
N PHE A 554 9.80 11.19 -20.74
CA PHE A 554 10.87 11.83 -19.98
C PHE A 554 12.24 11.55 -20.56
N THR A 555 13.16 12.48 -20.43
CA THR A 555 14.54 12.34 -20.88
C THR A 555 15.40 11.59 -19.87
N GLN A 556 15.11 11.70 -18.58
CA GLN A 556 15.85 11.07 -17.51
C GLN A 556 14.88 10.48 -16.49
N VAL A 557 15.11 9.24 -16.10
CA VAL A 557 14.35 8.57 -15.05
C VAL A 557 15.31 8.00 -14.01
N TYR A 558 15.12 8.38 -12.77
CA TYR A 558 15.81 7.83 -11.60
C TYR A 558 14.82 7.03 -10.79
N HIS A 559 15.18 5.84 -10.38
CA HIS A 559 14.35 5.03 -9.48
C HIS A 559 15.19 4.46 -8.34
N LEU A 560 14.91 4.91 -7.12
CA LEU A 560 15.48 4.41 -5.87
C LEU A 560 14.50 3.40 -5.25
N ASP A 561 14.83 2.12 -5.34
CA ASP A 561 14.03 1.02 -4.80
C ASP A 561 14.32 0.82 -3.31
N LEU A 562 13.38 1.22 -2.45
CA LEU A 562 13.46 1.06 -0.99
C LEU A 562 12.96 -0.31 -0.52
N HIS A 563 12.49 -1.18 -1.40
CA HIS A 563 12.01 -2.52 -1.06
C HIS A 563 10.86 -2.61 -0.04
N GLY A 564 10.87 -3.69 0.74
CA GLY A 564 9.90 -3.95 1.79
C GLY A 564 8.66 -4.71 1.31
N ASN A 565 8.75 -5.45 0.19
CA ASN A 565 7.63 -6.24 -0.33
C ASN A 565 7.55 -7.62 0.36
N VAL A 566 6.73 -7.72 1.39
CA VAL A 566 6.51 -8.95 2.17
C VAL A 566 5.81 -10.03 1.33
N ARG A 567 4.99 -9.64 0.36
CA ARG A 567 4.28 -10.59 -0.52
C ARG A 567 5.23 -11.30 -1.48
N LYS A 568 6.30 -10.64 -1.94
CA LYS A 568 7.33 -11.25 -2.79
C LYS A 568 8.36 -12.04 -1.99
N ASN A 569 8.68 -11.62 -0.77
CA ASN A 569 9.64 -12.28 0.09
C ASN A 569 9.03 -12.56 1.48
N PRO A 570 8.39 -13.74 1.68
CA PRO A 570 7.80 -14.11 2.96
C PRO A 570 8.80 -14.23 4.13
N LYS A 571 10.12 -14.26 3.84
CA LYS A 571 11.16 -14.23 4.88
C LYS A 571 11.30 -12.88 5.56
N LEU A 572 10.78 -11.82 4.95
CA LEU A 572 10.60 -10.51 5.57
C LEU A 572 9.36 -10.59 6.47
N SER A 573 9.48 -11.20 7.65
CA SER A 573 8.34 -11.35 8.54
C SER A 573 7.87 -9.98 9.08
N GLY A 574 6.58 -9.69 8.93
CA GLY A 574 5.99 -8.42 9.35
C GLY A 574 6.34 -7.23 8.44
N THR A 575 5.89 -6.05 8.82
CA THR A 575 6.06 -4.80 8.06
C THR A 575 7.29 -3.98 8.45
N ALA A 576 8.15 -4.49 9.34
CA ALA A 576 9.34 -3.80 9.88
C ALA A 576 10.39 -3.43 8.82
N HIS A 577 10.33 -4.06 7.65
CA HIS A 577 11.22 -3.81 6.51
C HIS A 577 10.65 -2.81 5.51
N ASN A 578 9.45 -2.28 5.75
CA ASN A 578 8.81 -1.31 4.87
C ASN A 578 8.82 0.08 5.53
N VAL A 579 9.20 1.11 4.78
CA VAL A 579 9.30 2.50 5.32
C VAL A 579 7.96 3.07 5.79
N PHE A 580 6.85 2.57 5.25
CA PHE A 580 5.49 2.95 5.65
C PHE A 580 4.76 1.91 6.51
N GLY A 581 5.38 0.77 6.80
CA GLY A 581 4.74 -0.31 7.54
C GLY A 581 3.67 -1.08 6.74
N ILE A 582 3.73 -1.08 5.41
CA ILE A 582 2.79 -1.77 4.51
C ILE A 582 3.41 -3.02 3.86
N GLN A 583 2.59 -3.84 3.21
CA GLN A 583 3.02 -5.13 2.65
C GLN A 583 3.63 -5.05 1.24
N VAL A 584 3.45 -3.92 0.53
CA VAL A 584 3.97 -3.73 -0.83
C VAL A 584 5.30 -2.97 -0.82
N GLY A 585 6.15 -3.23 -1.81
CA GLY A 585 7.42 -2.53 -1.95
C GLY A 585 7.22 -1.06 -2.33
N VAL A 586 8.15 -0.22 -1.88
CA VAL A 586 8.11 1.23 -2.10
C VAL A 586 9.38 1.69 -2.81
N GLY A 587 9.26 2.69 -3.68
CA GLY A 587 10.38 3.33 -4.34
C GLY A 587 10.14 4.81 -4.60
N ILE A 588 11.22 5.58 -4.70
CA ILE A 588 11.21 6.98 -5.11
C ILE A 588 11.55 7.05 -6.58
N THR A 589 10.66 7.63 -7.38
CA THR A 589 10.85 7.83 -8.82
C THR A 589 10.96 9.31 -9.12
N ILE A 590 12.03 9.72 -9.78
CA ILE A 590 12.21 11.09 -10.26
C ILE A 590 12.34 11.05 -11.78
N ALA A 591 11.39 11.65 -12.46
CA ALA A 591 11.34 11.70 -13.92
C ALA A 591 11.51 13.15 -14.38
N VAL A 592 12.53 13.41 -15.17
CA VAL A 592 12.92 14.73 -15.67
C VAL A 592 12.63 14.81 -17.15
N ASN A 593 11.88 15.80 -17.59
CA ASN A 593 11.76 16.18 -18.99
C ASN A 593 12.59 17.44 -19.23
N ASN A 594 13.67 17.31 -20.02
CA ASN A 594 14.52 18.43 -20.43
C ASN A 594 14.60 18.44 -21.97
N SER A 595 13.86 19.35 -22.60
CA SER A 595 13.79 19.47 -24.06
C SER A 595 15.13 19.75 -24.74
N LYS A 596 16.08 20.30 -23.99
CA LYS A 596 17.46 20.58 -24.48
C LYS A 596 18.38 19.36 -24.43
N SER A 597 18.02 18.31 -23.69
CA SER A 597 18.83 17.11 -23.53
C SER A 597 18.55 16.12 -24.64
N SER A 598 19.59 15.76 -25.40
CA SER A 598 19.52 14.67 -26.38
C SER A 598 19.72 13.28 -25.75
N ARG A 599 20.24 13.21 -24.54
CA ARG A 599 20.55 11.95 -23.86
C ARG A 599 19.34 11.50 -23.06
N ARG A 600 18.89 10.24 -23.28
CA ARG A 600 17.89 9.55 -22.49
C ARG A 600 18.55 8.44 -21.69
N PHE A 601 18.20 8.32 -20.40
CA PHE A 601 18.73 7.25 -19.56
C PHE A 601 17.74 6.88 -18.44
N LEU A 602 17.91 5.65 -17.95
CA LEU A 602 17.27 5.11 -16.77
C LEU A 602 18.34 4.76 -15.74
N ARG A 603 18.26 5.36 -14.57
CA ARG A 603 19.12 5.09 -13.43
C ARG A 603 18.36 4.42 -12.31
N TYR A 604 18.94 3.36 -11.81
CA TYR A 604 18.35 2.52 -10.78
C TYR A 604 19.34 2.30 -9.66
N PHE A 605 18.84 2.32 -8.44
CA PHE A 605 19.56 1.88 -7.25
C PHE A 605 18.59 1.15 -6.32
N ARG A 606 19.09 0.12 -5.67
CA ARG A 606 18.33 -0.72 -4.78
C ARG A 606 19.02 -0.83 -3.43
N VAL A 607 18.33 -0.48 -2.34
CA VAL A 607 18.86 -0.68 -1.00
C VAL A 607 18.96 -2.19 -0.67
N PRO A 608 19.83 -2.61 0.26
CA PRO A 608 19.92 -4.01 0.68
C PRO A 608 18.57 -4.56 1.16
N GLU A 609 18.27 -5.80 0.75
CA GLU A 609 16.92 -6.40 0.90
C GLU A 609 16.45 -6.53 2.36
N TYR A 610 17.38 -6.82 3.29
CA TYR A 610 17.06 -7.07 4.69
C TYR A 610 17.17 -5.84 5.59
N TRP A 611 17.43 -4.66 5.00
CA TRP A 611 17.39 -3.43 5.77
C TRP A 611 16.00 -3.18 6.35
N ARG A 612 15.98 -2.78 7.62
CA ARG A 612 14.76 -2.34 8.29
C ARG A 612 14.42 -0.90 7.92
N LYS A 613 13.25 -0.45 8.32
CA LYS A 613 12.74 0.91 8.11
C LYS A 613 13.79 1.96 8.53
N GLU A 614 14.35 1.81 9.73
CA GLU A 614 15.27 2.77 10.31
C GLU A 614 16.57 2.90 9.50
N GLU A 615 17.14 1.78 9.04
CA GLU A 615 18.35 1.77 8.21
C GLU A 615 18.13 2.47 6.87
N LYS A 616 16.96 2.29 6.27
CA LYS A 616 16.58 2.95 5.02
C LYS A 616 16.39 4.45 5.20
N LEU A 617 15.74 4.87 6.29
CA LEU A 617 15.54 6.28 6.61
C LEU A 617 16.88 6.96 6.93
N SER A 618 17.77 6.29 7.69
CA SER A 618 19.13 6.78 7.94
C SER A 618 19.94 6.93 6.64
N PHE A 619 19.85 5.97 5.73
CA PHE A 619 20.47 6.03 4.42
C PHE A 619 20.02 7.26 3.61
N LEU A 620 18.72 7.56 3.59
CA LEU A 620 18.20 8.74 2.90
C LEU A 620 18.70 10.04 3.53
N THR A 621 18.79 10.09 4.85
CA THR A 621 19.36 11.24 5.57
C THR A 621 20.85 11.42 5.26
N GLU A 622 21.63 10.32 5.21
CA GLU A 622 23.06 10.34 4.88
C GLU A 622 23.32 10.77 3.43
N LYS A 623 22.55 10.18 2.48
CA LYS A 623 22.73 10.45 1.06
C LYS A 623 22.17 11.78 0.58
N VAL A 624 21.41 12.45 1.36
CA VAL A 624 20.82 13.78 1.14
C VAL A 624 20.05 13.90 -0.19
N SER A 625 20.66 13.56 -1.35
CA SER A 625 20.05 13.72 -2.68
C SER A 625 20.51 12.65 -3.67
N VAL A 626 19.91 12.66 -4.87
CA VAL A 626 20.28 11.79 -6.01
C VAL A 626 21.74 11.89 -6.42
N GLU A 627 22.42 12.98 -6.11
CA GLU A 627 23.83 13.19 -6.45
C GLU A 627 24.76 12.18 -5.77
N GLN A 628 24.44 11.82 -4.51
CA GLN A 628 25.28 10.95 -3.68
C GLN A 628 24.97 9.46 -3.82
N ILE A 629 24.03 9.10 -4.70
CA ILE A 629 23.66 7.71 -4.97
C ILE A 629 24.55 7.14 -6.09
N GLU A 630 25.10 5.95 -5.89
CA GLU A 630 25.86 5.20 -6.89
C GLU A 630 24.91 4.49 -7.87
N TRP A 631 24.41 5.24 -8.85
CA TRP A 631 23.41 4.78 -9.78
C TRP A 631 23.95 3.75 -10.77
N GLN A 632 23.21 2.66 -10.97
CA GLN A 632 23.33 1.78 -12.12
C GLN A 632 22.52 2.34 -13.29
N GLU A 633 23.12 2.53 -14.45
CA GLU A 633 22.40 2.88 -15.68
C GLU A 633 21.85 1.59 -16.31
N LEU A 634 20.52 1.46 -16.38
CA LEU A 634 19.85 0.30 -16.94
C LEU A 634 19.57 0.50 -18.44
N GLN A 635 19.66 -0.62 -19.18
CA GLN A 635 19.27 -0.69 -20.58
C GLN A 635 18.05 -1.62 -20.72
N PRO A 636 16.84 -1.08 -20.84
CA PRO A 636 15.65 -1.87 -21.05
C PRO A 636 15.73 -2.67 -22.36
N ASN A 637 15.22 -3.90 -22.33
CA ASN A 637 15.14 -4.70 -23.55
C ASN A 637 13.97 -4.26 -24.45
N LEU A 638 13.85 -4.86 -25.65
CA LEU A 638 12.76 -4.58 -26.61
C LEU A 638 11.35 -4.85 -26.04
N LYS A 639 11.25 -5.57 -24.93
CA LYS A 639 10.00 -5.84 -24.21
C LYS A 639 9.75 -4.83 -23.08
N HIS A 640 10.54 -3.78 -23.00
CA HIS A 640 10.48 -2.74 -21.97
C HIS A 640 10.63 -3.27 -20.52
N ASN A 641 11.35 -4.38 -20.35
CA ASN A 641 11.77 -4.82 -19.04
C ASN A 641 12.95 -3.96 -18.59
N TRP A 642 12.80 -3.31 -17.43
CA TRP A 642 13.88 -2.53 -16.82
C TRP A 642 14.89 -3.43 -16.14
N MET A 643 14.39 -4.48 -15.45
CA MET A 643 15.24 -5.49 -14.81
C MET A 643 15.51 -6.61 -15.81
N THR A 644 16.70 -6.61 -16.39
CA THR A 644 17.12 -7.59 -17.42
C THR A 644 18.17 -8.57 -16.90
N GLU A 645 18.67 -8.37 -15.69
CA GLU A 645 19.63 -9.27 -15.06
C GLU A 645 19.02 -10.69 -14.91
N GLY A 646 19.77 -11.70 -15.36
CA GLY A 646 19.33 -13.09 -15.37
C GLY A 646 18.37 -13.49 -16.51
N LEU A 647 18.00 -12.57 -17.41
CA LEU A 647 17.28 -12.93 -18.63
C LEU A 647 18.29 -13.50 -19.65
N LEU A 648 18.12 -14.77 -20.00
CA LEU A 648 18.94 -15.44 -21.01
C LEU A 648 18.43 -15.04 -22.41
N GLU A 649 19.36 -14.70 -23.31
CA GLU A 649 19.04 -14.42 -24.74
C GLU A 649 18.36 -15.63 -25.41
N ALA A 650 18.70 -16.85 -24.98
CA ALA A 650 18.06 -18.08 -25.44
C ALA A 650 16.53 -18.10 -25.23
N PHE A 651 15.97 -17.31 -24.30
CA PHE A 651 14.52 -17.21 -24.12
C PHE A 651 13.81 -16.68 -25.37
N GLU A 652 14.44 -15.80 -26.12
CA GLU A 652 13.86 -15.25 -27.36
C GLU A 652 13.78 -16.28 -28.50
N THR A 653 14.48 -17.41 -28.39
CA THR A 653 14.47 -18.48 -29.39
C THR A 653 13.39 -19.52 -29.11
N PHE A 654 12.71 -19.48 -27.95
CA PHE A 654 11.65 -20.43 -27.60
C PHE A 654 10.39 -20.18 -28.42
N LEU A 655 9.77 -21.28 -28.87
CA LEU A 655 8.52 -21.21 -29.64
C LEU A 655 7.39 -20.70 -28.75
N PRO A 656 6.62 -19.67 -29.15
CA PRO A 656 5.53 -19.15 -28.35
C PRO A 656 4.37 -20.15 -28.29
N LEU A 657 3.85 -20.42 -27.09
CA LEU A 657 2.68 -21.28 -26.92
C LEU A 657 1.41 -20.69 -27.55
N GLY A 658 1.18 -19.39 -27.41
CA GLY A 658 0.06 -18.65 -27.98
C GLY A 658 0.23 -17.16 -27.83
N THR A 659 -0.44 -16.38 -28.68
CA THR A 659 -0.49 -14.91 -28.63
C THR A 659 -1.91 -14.42 -28.35
N LYS A 660 -2.08 -13.10 -28.11
CA LYS A 660 -3.42 -12.51 -27.93
C LYS A 660 -4.29 -12.65 -29.20
N GLU A 661 -3.66 -12.56 -30.35
CA GLU A 661 -4.29 -12.71 -31.67
C GLU A 661 -4.74 -14.15 -31.85
N ALA A 662 -3.92 -15.11 -31.49
CA ALA A 662 -4.28 -16.53 -31.49
C ALA A 662 -5.45 -16.79 -30.54
N LYS A 663 -5.39 -16.29 -29.29
CA LYS A 663 -6.48 -16.41 -28.32
C LYS A 663 -7.81 -15.85 -28.84
N ALA A 664 -7.76 -14.71 -29.54
CA ALA A 664 -8.95 -14.08 -30.11
C ALA A 664 -9.42 -14.73 -31.40
N ALA A 665 -8.76 -15.81 -31.89
CA ALA A 665 -8.97 -16.47 -33.17
C ALA A 665 -8.90 -15.49 -34.37
N LYS A 666 -8.12 -14.43 -34.24
CA LYS A 666 -7.97 -13.38 -35.28
C LYS A 666 -6.76 -13.60 -36.19
N ALA A 667 -5.85 -14.49 -35.83
CA ALA A 667 -4.68 -14.80 -36.62
C ALA A 667 -5.02 -15.86 -37.70
N VAL A 668 -4.76 -15.54 -38.96
CA VAL A 668 -5.02 -16.44 -40.09
C VAL A 668 -4.04 -17.62 -40.13
N ALA A 669 -2.80 -17.40 -39.68
CA ALA A 669 -1.77 -18.43 -39.52
C ALA A 669 -0.81 -18.02 -38.40
N PRO A 670 -1.12 -18.31 -37.15
CA PRO A 670 -0.26 -17.88 -36.03
C PRO A 670 1.03 -18.69 -36.00
N GLU A 671 2.16 -18.04 -35.84
CA GLU A 671 3.45 -18.64 -35.54
C GLU A 671 3.52 -18.96 -34.03
N THR A 672 2.65 -19.86 -33.60
CA THR A 672 2.49 -20.31 -32.21
C THR A 672 2.28 -21.82 -32.19
N ILE A 673 2.53 -22.47 -31.03
CA ILE A 673 2.28 -23.89 -30.89
C ILE A 673 0.79 -24.18 -31.00
N PHE A 674 -0.05 -23.45 -30.28
CA PHE A 674 -1.52 -23.66 -30.25
C PHE A 674 -2.25 -22.59 -31.08
N LYS A 675 -3.29 -23.01 -31.83
CA LYS A 675 -4.17 -22.11 -32.60
C LYS A 675 -4.96 -21.19 -31.70
N THR A 676 -5.46 -21.71 -30.56
CA THR A 676 -6.17 -20.93 -29.54
C THR A 676 -5.91 -21.48 -28.15
N TYR A 677 -6.21 -20.68 -27.12
CA TYR A 677 -6.16 -21.09 -25.71
C TYR A 677 -7.23 -20.35 -24.91
N SER A 678 -7.54 -20.85 -23.72
CA SER A 678 -8.56 -20.30 -22.83
C SER A 678 -7.96 -19.93 -21.48
N LEU A 679 -8.77 -19.32 -20.62
CA LEU A 679 -8.55 -19.33 -19.17
C LEU A 679 -9.41 -20.41 -18.53
N GLY A 680 -9.09 -20.84 -17.31
CA GLY A 680 -9.93 -21.71 -16.50
C GLY A 680 -11.26 -21.05 -16.14
N VAL A 681 -12.25 -21.84 -15.73
CA VAL A 681 -13.57 -21.30 -15.38
C VAL A 681 -13.49 -20.40 -14.15
N ASN A 682 -14.07 -19.21 -14.26
CA ASN A 682 -14.24 -18.29 -13.15
C ASN A 682 -15.69 -18.30 -12.70
N THR A 683 -15.96 -18.76 -11.50
CA THR A 683 -17.32 -18.88 -10.97
C THR A 683 -17.76 -17.65 -10.19
N SER A 684 -16.82 -16.96 -9.49
CA SER A 684 -17.07 -15.91 -8.52
C SER A 684 -18.05 -16.29 -7.40
N ARG A 685 -18.39 -17.56 -7.29
CA ARG A 685 -19.26 -18.15 -6.27
C ARG A 685 -18.95 -19.62 -6.00
N ASP A 686 -17.68 -19.93 -5.80
CA ASP A 686 -17.18 -21.30 -5.60
C ASP A 686 -17.99 -22.07 -4.56
N SER A 687 -18.30 -21.46 -3.40
CA SER A 687 -19.09 -22.08 -2.34
C SER A 687 -20.50 -22.48 -2.74
N VAL A 688 -21.03 -21.97 -3.85
CA VAL A 688 -22.36 -22.30 -4.36
C VAL A 688 -22.29 -23.40 -5.41
N VAL A 689 -21.40 -23.24 -6.42
CA VAL A 689 -21.38 -24.06 -7.63
C VAL A 689 -20.39 -25.23 -7.59
N TYR A 690 -19.55 -25.33 -6.54
CA TYR A 690 -18.63 -26.47 -6.33
C TYR A 690 -19.00 -27.27 -5.10
N ASP A 691 -18.87 -28.61 -5.17
CA ASP A 691 -18.94 -29.52 -4.02
C ASP A 691 -18.19 -30.85 -4.29
N PHE A 692 -17.74 -31.52 -3.23
CA PHE A 692 -17.20 -32.87 -3.28
C PHE A 692 -18.30 -33.93 -3.46
N HIS A 693 -19.51 -33.61 -2.98
CA HIS A 693 -20.66 -34.51 -2.99
C HIS A 693 -21.69 -34.06 -4.02
N TYR A 694 -21.94 -34.94 -4.99
CA TYR A 694 -22.88 -34.67 -6.06
C TYR A 694 -24.27 -34.27 -5.53
N GLN A 695 -24.84 -35.05 -4.61
CA GLN A 695 -26.20 -34.83 -4.12
C GLN A 695 -26.33 -33.48 -3.36
N ILE A 696 -25.31 -33.11 -2.59
CA ILE A 696 -25.29 -31.81 -1.88
C ILE A 696 -25.24 -30.65 -2.87
N LEU A 697 -24.49 -30.81 -3.97
CA LEU A 697 -24.47 -29.81 -5.03
C LEU A 697 -25.81 -29.69 -5.72
N VAL A 698 -26.47 -30.82 -6.03
CA VAL A 698 -27.83 -30.82 -6.62
C VAL A 698 -28.81 -30.04 -5.75
N GLU A 699 -28.91 -30.38 -4.47
CA GLU A 699 -29.84 -29.74 -3.51
C GLU A 699 -29.56 -28.23 -3.40
N ARG A 700 -28.30 -27.86 -3.27
CA ARG A 700 -27.89 -26.45 -3.18
C ARG A 700 -28.22 -25.67 -4.45
N MET A 701 -28.00 -26.26 -5.63
CA MET A 701 -28.29 -25.60 -6.90
C MET A 701 -29.77 -25.45 -7.16
N GLN A 702 -30.57 -26.45 -6.78
CA GLN A 702 -32.04 -26.36 -6.87
C GLN A 702 -32.54 -25.23 -5.97
N GLN A 703 -32.09 -25.17 -4.72
CA GLN A 703 -32.47 -24.08 -3.81
C GLN A 703 -32.02 -22.71 -4.32
N PHE A 704 -30.80 -22.59 -4.77
CA PHE A 704 -30.28 -21.33 -5.31
C PHE A 704 -31.09 -20.82 -6.50
N ILE A 705 -31.51 -21.71 -7.38
CA ILE A 705 -32.36 -21.38 -8.55
C ILE A 705 -33.74 -20.94 -8.11
N VAL A 706 -34.35 -21.59 -7.12
CA VAL A 706 -35.63 -21.17 -6.53
C VAL A 706 -35.52 -19.76 -5.95
N ASP A 707 -34.48 -19.49 -5.15
CA ASP A 707 -34.23 -18.17 -4.53
C ASP A 707 -34.02 -17.09 -5.58
N TYR A 708 -33.23 -17.37 -6.63
CA TYR A 708 -33.01 -16.44 -7.72
C TYR A 708 -34.31 -16.15 -8.49
N ASN A 709 -35.11 -17.16 -8.83
CA ASN A 709 -36.39 -17.00 -9.53
C ASN A 709 -37.39 -16.20 -8.69
N ALA A 710 -37.38 -16.34 -7.37
CA ALA A 710 -38.15 -15.48 -6.45
C ALA A 710 -37.71 -14.01 -6.56
N GLU A 711 -36.40 -13.72 -6.64
CA GLU A 711 -35.90 -12.37 -6.85
C GLU A 711 -36.27 -11.79 -8.23
N VAL A 712 -36.35 -12.63 -9.29
CA VAL A 712 -36.88 -12.20 -10.62
C VAL A 712 -38.35 -11.79 -10.48
N SER A 713 -39.15 -12.58 -9.78
CA SER A 713 -40.57 -12.23 -9.53
C SER A 713 -40.68 -10.93 -8.75
N ARG A 714 -39.90 -10.77 -7.67
CA ARG A 714 -39.87 -9.54 -6.85
C ARG A 714 -39.44 -8.31 -7.69
N TRP A 715 -38.48 -8.47 -8.60
CA TRP A 715 -38.03 -7.41 -9.53
C TRP A 715 -39.16 -6.94 -10.44
N ILE A 716 -39.94 -7.88 -10.99
CA ILE A 716 -41.08 -7.60 -11.87
C ILE A 716 -42.21 -6.90 -11.10
N GLU A 717 -42.55 -7.42 -9.86
CA GLU A 717 -43.60 -6.84 -8.99
C GLU A 717 -43.25 -5.43 -8.54
N ALA A 718 -41.97 -5.11 -8.35
CA ALA A 718 -41.49 -3.76 -7.99
C ALA A 718 -41.54 -2.75 -9.14
N GLY A 719 -42.05 -3.15 -10.33
CA GLY A 719 -42.16 -2.26 -11.47
C GLY A 719 -40.85 -1.96 -12.19
N ILE A 720 -39.86 -2.85 -12.08
CA ILE A 720 -38.54 -2.76 -12.72
C ILE A 720 -37.81 -1.49 -12.27
N PRO A 721 -37.28 -1.44 -11.00
CA PRO A 721 -36.53 -0.31 -10.50
C PRO A 721 -35.31 0.01 -11.38
N GLY A 722 -34.96 1.28 -11.56
CA GLY A 722 -33.95 1.72 -12.54
C GLY A 722 -32.51 1.30 -12.22
N ASN A 723 -32.22 0.85 -10.99
CA ASN A 723 -30.88 0.43 -10.58
C ASN A 723 -30.89 -0.92 -9.89
N THR A 724 -30.26 -1.92 -10.51
CA THR A 724 -30.21 -3.29 -10.00
C THR A 724 -29.40 -3.39 -8.70
N ASP A 725 -28.35 -2.59 -8.54
CA ASP A 725 -27.46 -2.64 -7.38
C ASP A 725 -28.16 -2.24 -6.08
N ASP A 726 -29.12 -1.33 -6.14
CA ASP A 726 -29.91 -0.87 -4.99
C ASP A 726 -31.07 -1.85 -4.64
N PHE A 727 -31.43 -2.71 -5.58
CA PHE A 727 -32.54 -3.64 -5.42
C PHE A 727 -32.13 -5.00 -4.87
N VAL A 728 -30.94 -5.51 -5.24
CA VAL A 728 -30.53 -6.89 -4.96
C VAL A 728 -30.19 -7.12 -3.50
N ASP A 729 -30.72 -8.19 -2.89
CA ASP A 729 -30.38 -8.62 -1.54
C ASP A 729 -29.15 -9.55 -1.57
N THR A 730 -28.01 -9.04 -1.12
CA THR A 730 -26.76 -9.78 -1.08
C THR A 730 -26.67 -10.78 0.08
N SER A 731 -27.58 -10.71 1.05
CA SER A 731 -27.64 -11.66 2.18
C SER A 731 -28.17 -13.03 1.75
N LYS A 732 -29.01 -13.08 0.73
CA LYS A 732 -29.64 -14.30 0.22
C LYS A 732 -28.89 -14.90 -0.95
N ILE A 733 -28.47 -14.07 -1.89
CA ILE A 733 -27.86 -14.51 -3.13
C ILE A 733 -26.51 -13.81 -3.30
N LYS A 734 -25.46 -14.57 -3.62
CA LYS A 734 -24.20 -14.01 -4.06
C LYS A 734 -24.32 -13.57 -5.52
N TRP A 735 -24.64 -12.30 -5.72
CA TRP A 735 -24.82 -11.70 -7.02
C TRP A 735 -23.50 -11.55 -7.79
N THR A 736 -23.56 -11.68 -9.10
CA THR A 736 -22.49 -11.36 -10.05
C THR A 736 -23.07 -10.47 -11.13
N ASP A 737 -22.21 -9.75 -11.87
CA ASP A 737 -22.67 -8.86 -12.95
C ASP A 737 -23.58 -9.60 -13.95
N ARG A 738 -23.23 -10.83 -14.35
CA ARG A 738 -24.05 -11.64 -15.24
C ARG A 738 -25.42 -11.99 -14.67
N LEU A 739 -25.48 -12.28 -13.39
CA LEU A 739 -26.75 -12.63 -12.75
C LEU A 739 -27.64 -11.40 -12.60
N LYS A 740 -27.04 -10.22 -12.37
CA LYS A 740 -27.75 -8.93 -12.38
C LYS A 740 -28.27 -8.58 -13.78
N GLU A 741 -27.45 -8.75 -14.82
CA GLU A 741 -27.89 -8.60 -16.21
C GLU A 741 -29.04 -9.56 -16.57
N ALA A 742 -29.03 -10.80 -16.05
CA ALA A 742 -30.12 -11.77 -16.25
C ALA A 742 -31.40 -11.35 -15.50
N LEU A 743 -31.27 -10.77 -14.30
CA LEU A 743 -32.38 -10.20 -13.54
C LEU A 743 -33.03 -9.03 -14.29
N GLU A 744 -32.24 -8.10 -14.81
CA GLU A 744 -32.71 -6.97 -15.62
C GLU A 744 -33.47 -7.43 -16.86
N LYS A 745 -33.03 -8.55 -17.46
CA LYS A 745 -33.69 -9.19 -18.59
C LYS A 745 -34.86 -10.10 -18.19
N GLN A 746 -35.23 -10.14 -16.91
CA GLN A 746 -36.31 -10.98 -16.38
C GLN A 746 -36.12 -12.48 -16.71
N GLN A 747 -34.89 -12.96 -16.74
CA GLN A 747 -34.57 -14.31 -17.17
C GLN A 747 -34.65 -15.29 -15.99
N TYR A 748 -35.63 -16.22 -16.04
CA TYR A 748 -35.73 -17.33 -15.10
C TYR A 748 -34.69 -18.41 -15.37
N LEU A 749 -34.26 -19.11 -14.34
CA LEU A 749 -33.35 -20.25 -14.42
C LEU A 749 -34.09 -21.57 -14.20
N GLU A 750 -33.61 -22.62 -14.85
CA GLU A 750 -34.04 -24.00 -14.61
C GLU A 750 -32.83 -24.85 -14.19
N PHE A 751 -33.06 -25.76 -13.26
CA PHE A 751 -32.06 -26.74 -12.88
C PHE A 751 -31.95 -27.80 -13.99
N VAL A 752 -30.73 -28.05 -14.43
CA VAL A 752 -30.40 -29.05 -15.45
C VAL A 752 -29.28 -29.95 -14.94
N ASP A 753 -29.58 -31.17 -14.62
CA ASP A 753 -28.66 -32.14 -14.03
C ASP A 753 -27.38 -32.38 -14.89
N GLN A 754 -27.50 -32.40 -16.19
CA GLN A 754 -26.43 -32.58 -17.17
C GLN A 754 -25.40 -31.45 -17.15
N LYS A 755 -25.67 -30.33 -16.49
CA LYS A 755 -24.71 -29.24 -16.26
C LYS A 755 -23.73 -29.51 -15.11
N ILE A 756 -23.91 -30.59 -14.38
CA ILE A 756 -22.95 -31.03 -13.37
C ILE A 756 -21.84 -31.84 -14.03
N CYS A 757 -20.61 -31.37 -13.94
CA CYS A 757 -19.42 -32.02 -14.47
C CYS A 757 -18.29 -32.05 -13.45
N TYR A 758 -17.21 -32.75 -13.75
CA TYR A 758 -15.99 -32.68 -12.94
C TYR A 758 -15.15 -31.47 -13.31
N SER A 759 -14.54 -30.85 -12.29
CA SER A 759 -13.58 -29.78 -12.48
C SER A 759 -12.35 -30.01 -11.62
N LEU A 760 -11.17 -29.71 -12.17
CA LEU A 760 -9.93 -29.63 -11.40
C LEU A 760 -9.91 -28.26 -10.67
N TYR A 761 -10.48 -28.26 -9.46
CA TYR A 761 -10.74 -27.06 -8.67
C TYR A 761 -9.46 -26.40 -8.15
N ARG A 762 -8.55 -27.20 -7.57
CA ARG A 762 -7.23 -26.78 -7.10
C ARG A 762 -6.21 -27.87 -7.47
N PRO A 763 -4.90 -27.63 -7.39
CA PRO A 763 -3.92 -28.66 -7.66
C PRO A 763 -4.24 -29.96 -6.92
N PHE A 764 -4.36 -31.06 -7.67
CA PHE A 764 -4.71 -32.40 -7.16
C PHE A 764 -6.08 -32.51 -6.44
N CYS A 765 -6.97 -31.52 -6.61
CA CYS A 765 -8.29 -31.49 -5.99
C CYS A 765 -9.38 -31.42 -7.07
N ARG A 766 -10.16 -32.48 -7.24
CA ARG A 766 -11.34 -32.50 -8.11
C ARG A 766 -12.60 -32.33 -7.30
N GLN A 767 -13.55 -31.56 -7.86
CA GLN A 767 -14.91 -31.40 -7.33
C GLN A 767 -15.93 -31.44 -8.44
N TYR A 768 -17.19 -31.68 -8.08
CA TYR A 768 -18.31 -31.45 -8.98
C TYR A 768 -18.51 -29.95 -9.15
N LEU A 769 -18.79 -29.51 -10.36
CA LEU A 769 -19.05 -28.13 -10.75
C LEU A 769 -20.41 -28.05 -11.46
N TYR A 770 -21.27 -27.14 -11.07
CA TYR A 770 -22.42 -26.77 -11.91
C TYR A 770 -21.97 -25.80 -13.00
N PHE A 771 -21.74 -26.28 -14.20
CA PHE A 771 -21.17 -25.55 -15.33
C PHE A 771 -22.25 -24.88 -16.18
N ASP A 772 -22.59 -23.64 -15.84
CA ASP A 772 -23.66 -22.88 -16.48
C ASP A 772 -23.20 -21.49 -16.92
N HIS A 773 -23.76 -20.97 -18.02
CA HIS A 773 -23.31 -19.68 -18.55
C HIS A 773 -23.77 -18.45 -17.74
N LEU A 774 -24.85 -18.54 -16.96
CA LEU A 774 -25.34 -17.49 -16.08
C LEU A 774 -24.80 -17.63 -14.65
N LEU A 775 -24.64 -18.88 -14.21
CA LEU A 775 -24.23 -19.18 -12.85
C LEU A 775 -22.71 -19.19 -12.64
N ASN A 776 -21.93 -19.22 -13.71
CA ASN A 776 -20.50 -19.00 -13.66
C ASN A 776 -20.20 -17.62 -14.25
N GLN A 777 -19.45 -16.77 -13.52
CA GLN A 777 -19.15 -15.40 -13.94
C GLN A 777 -18.51 -15.36 -15.33
N ARG A 778 -17.59 -16.29 -15.62
CA ARG A 778 -17.00 -16.47 -16.96
C ARG A 778 -16.62 -17.91 -17.21
N ARG A 779 -17.27 -18.53 -18.19
CA ARG A 779 -16.89 -19.87 -18.68
C ARG A 779 -15.67 -19.82 -19.59
N TYR A 780 -15.32 -18.62 -20.11
CA TYR A 780 -14.36 -18.43 -21.20
C TYR A 780 -14.65 -19.38 -22.37
N GLN A 781 -13.65 -20.11 -22.88
CA GLN A 781 -13.86 -21.10 -23.96
C GLN A 781 -13.92 -22.54 -23.42
N GLN A 782 -14.12 -22.77 -22.15
CA GLN A 782 -14.15 -24.12 -21.57
C GLN A 782 -15.30 -24.98 -22.15
N HIS A 783 -16.38 -24.36 -22.55
CA HIS A 783 -17.51 -25.03 -23.28
C HIS A 783 -17.17 -25.46 -24.71
N HIS A 784 -16.06 -25.04 -25.29
CA HIS A 784 -15.47 -25.51 -26.52
C HIS A 784 -14.29 -26.46 -26.32
N ILE A 785 -13.86 -26.65 -25.10
CA ILE A 785 -12.74 -27.52 -24.71
C ILE A 785 -13.32 -28.84 -24.15
N PHE A 786 -14.28 -28.73 -23.26
CA PHE A 786 -14.95 -29.84 -22.59
C PHE A 786 -16.47 -29.67 -22.67
N PRO A 787 -17.09 -29.72 -23.90
CA PRO A 787 -18.52 -29.54 -24.06
C PRO A 787 -19.36 -30.72 -23.53
N THR A 788 -18.83 -31.93 -23.54
CA THR A 788 -19.53 -33.17 -23.15
C THR A 788 -18.62 -34.07 -22.31
N PRO A 789 -19.18 -35.03 -21.54
CA PRO A 789 -18.39 -36.06 -20.85
C PRO A 789 -17.50 -36.91 -21.77
N ALA A 790 -17.92 -37.10 -23.04
CA ALA A 790 -17.13 -37.82 -24.03
C ALA A 790 -15.83 -37.07 -24.37
N SER A 791 -15.90 -35.74 -24.48
CA SER A 791 -14.74 -34.90 -24.73
C SER A 791 -13.74 -34.91 -23.57
N GLU A 792 -14.17 -35.16 -22.32
CA GLU A 792 -13.28 -35.32 -21.17
C GLU A 792 -12.38 -36.57 -21.25
N SER A 793 -12.85 -37.63 -21.95
CA SER A 793 -12.04 -38.83 -22.14
C SER A 793 -11.05 -38.72 -23.32
N GLU A 794 -11.27 -37.77 -24.21
CA GLU A 794 -10.49 -37.60 -25.43
C GLU A 794 -9.51 -36.42 -25.39
N ASN A 795 -9.80 -35.39 -24.59
CA ASN A 795 -9.05 -34.15 -24.59
C ASN A 795 -8.13 -34.03 -23.37
N ILE A 796 -7.01 -33.40 -23.62
CA ILE A 796 -6.01 -33.05 -22.60
C ILE A 796 -5.73 -31.57 -22.74
N VAL A 797 -5.63 -30.91 -21.60
CA VAL A 797 -5.36 -29.48 -21.50
C VAL A 797 -4.10 -29.26 -20.67
N ILE A 798 -3.14 -28.53 -21.22
CA ILE A 798 -1.98 -28.05 -20.47
C ILE A 798 -2.39 -26.77 -19.75
N CYS A 799 -2.26 -26.76 -18.43
CA CYS A 799 -2.63 -25.67 -17.54
C CYS A 799 -1.36 -24.97 -17.01
N LEU A 800 -1.20 -23.69 -17.31
CA LEU A 800 -0.03 -22.89 -16.93
C LEU A 800 -0.44 -21.69 -16.09
N SER A 801 0.48 -21.22 -15.24
CA SER A 801 0.33 -19.92 -14.60
C SER A 801 0.28 -18.81 -15.65
N SER A 802 -0.63 -17.84 -15.49
CA SER A 802 -0.76 -16.73 -16.43
C SER A 802 0.41 -15.76 -16.38
N ILE A 803 0.66 -15.08 -17.47
CA ILE A 803 1.65 -14.00 -17.55
C ILE A 803 1.13 -12.81 -16.72
N GLY A 804 1.94 -12.35 -15.78
CA GLY A 804 1.61 -11.27 -14.86
C GLY A 804 1.08 -11.74 -13.51
N ASN A 805 1.03 -13.05 -13.25
CA ASN A 805 0.71 -13.60 -11.95
C ASN A 805 1.90 -13.45 -10.99
N ASN A 806 1.63 -13.13 -9.72
CA ASN A 806 2.64 -12.99 -8.67
C ASN A 806 3.07 -14.35 -8.07
N LYS A 807 2.45 -15.45 -8.48
CA LYS A 807 2.78 -16.79 -8.00
C LYS A 807 3.91 -17.40 -8.84
N SER A 808 4.62 -18.37 -8.28
CA SER A 808 5.62 -19.14 -9.01
C SER A 808 5.00 -19.83 -10.23
N PHE A 809 5.83 -20.09 -11.25
CA PHE A 809 5.40 -20.84 -12.43
C PHE A 809 4.94 -22.25 -12.05
N HIS A 810 3.77 -22.63 -12.52
CA HIS A 810 3.21 -23.97 -12.38
C HIS A 810 2.73 -24.47 -13.74
N CYS A 811 2.93 -25.76 -13.96
CA CYS A 811 2.43 -26.49 -15.12
C CYS A 811 1.74 -27.76 -14.64
N LEU A 812 0.48 -27.95 -15.02
CA LEU A 812 -0.33 -29.14 -14.74
C LEU A 812 -1.02 -29.58 -16.02
N VAL A 813 -1.48 -30.82 -16.04
CA VAL A 813 -2.29 -31.39 -17.12
C VAL A 813 -3.64 -31.79 -16.56
N SER A 814 -4.72 -31.49 -17.28
CA SER A 814 -6.08 -31.81 -16.88
C SER A 814 -6.84 -32.44 -18.04
N ASN A 815 -7.69 -33.41 -17.73
CA ASN A 815 -8.67 -33.99 -18.65
C ASN A 815 -10.11 -33.64 -18.28
N CYS A 816 -10.28 -32.62 -17.43
CA CYS A 816 -11.58 -32.05 -17.08
C CYS A 816 -11.45 -30.53 -16.96
N ILE A 817 -12.55 -29.81 -16.82
CA ILE A 817 -12.58 -28.34 -16.76
C ILE A 817 -11.64 -27.82 -15.65
N PRO A 818 -10.62 -27.00 -15.98
CA PRO A 818 -9.76 -26.38 -14.97
C PRO A 818 -10.42 -25.15 -14.36
N ASP A 819 -10.26 -24.98 -13.05
CA ASP A 819 -10.63 -23.73 -12.37
C ASP A 819 -9.65 -22.58 -12.71
N TYR A 820 -10.16 -21.36 -12.69
CA TYR A 820 -9.36 -20.15 -12.97
C TYR A 820 -8.18 -20.00 -12.00
N HIS A 821 -8.34 -20.37 -10.74
CA HIS A 821 -7.31 -20.26 -9.70
C HIS A 821 -6.47 -21.52 -9.52
N LEU A 822 -6.59 -22.52 -10.39
CA LEU A 822 -5.83 -23.78 -10.31
C LEU A 822 -4.32 -23.53 -10.22
N THR A 823 -3.76 -22.74 -11.14
CA THR A 823 -2.32 -22.36 -11.16
C THR A 823 -2.11 -20.87 -10.96
N GLY A 824 -3.17 -20.13 -10.54
CA GLY A 824 -3.22 -18.68 -10.51
C GLY A 824 -3.47 -18.10 -11.90
N ASP A 825 -4.69 -17.58 -12.16
CA ASP A 825 -5.13 -17.09 -13.48
C ASP A 825 -4.81 -18.10 -14.60
N THR A 826 -5.23 -19.33 -14.43
CA THR A 826 -4.82 -20.50 -15.19
C THR A 826 -5.02 -20.31 -16.69
N GLN A 827 -3.95 -20.39 -17.49
CA GLN A 827 -4.01 -20.51 -18.96
C GLN A 827 -4.14 -21.97 -19.37
N CYS A 828 -5.08 -22.26 -20.24
CA CYS A 828 -5.48 -23.59 -20.67
C CYS A 828 -5.22 -23.75 -22.16
N PHE A 829 -4.28 -24.63 -22.50
CA PHE A 829 -3.90 -24.97 -23.88
C PHE A 829 -4.41 -26.39 -24.23
N PRO A 830 -5.58 -26.52 -24.86
CA PRO A 830 -6.16 -27.83 -25.20
C PRO A 830 -5.53 -28.43 -26.45
N PHE A 831 -5.52 -29.76 -26.53
CA PHE A 831 -5.15 -30.47 -27.75
C PHE A 831 -6.24 -30.39 -28.81
N TYR A 832 -7.51 -30.46 -28.40
CA TYR A 832 -8.66 -30.36 -29.29
C TYR A 832 -9.61 -29.25 -28.89
N THR A 833 -10.33 -28.73 -29.85
CA THR A 833 -11.49 -27.88 -29.65
C THR A 833 -12.71 -28.47 -30.37
N TYR A 834 -13.90 -28.12 -29.89
CA TYR A 834 -15.17 -28.70 -30.34
C TYR A 834 -16.19 -27.57 -30.55
N ALA A 835 -17.29 -27.87 -31.27
CA ALA A 835 -18.51 -27.11 -31.16
C ALA A 835 -19.15 -27.31 -29.77
N GLU A 836 -20.08 -26.43 -29.36
CA GLU A 836 -20.68 -26.48 -28.01
C GLU A 836 -21.50 -27.77 -27.77
N ASP A 837 -21.97 -28.44 -28.84
CA ASP A 837 -22.66 -29.72 -28.80
C ASP A 837 -21.72 -30.96 -28.78
N GLY A 838 -20.42 -30.71 -28.77
CA GLY A 838 -19.39 -31.79 -28.80
C GLY A 838 -19.03 -32.27 -30.19
N SER A 839 -19.66 -31.77 -31.23
CA SER A 839 -19.32 -32.07 -32.62
C SER A 839 -18.08 -31.27 -33.10
N ASN A 840 -17.66 -31.50 -34.34
CA ASN A 840 -16.62 -30.74 -35.02
C ASN A 840 -15.31 -30.65 -34.28
N ARG A 841 -14.79 -31.83 -33.81
CA ARG A 841 -13.47 -31.91 -33.17
C ARG A 841 -12.38 -31.41 -34.12
N GLN A 842 -11.57 -30.43 -33.66
CA GLN A 842 -10.45 -29.87 -34.39
C GLN A 842 -9.16 -29.98 -33.60
N GLU A 843 -8.06 -30.34 -34.28
CA GLU A 843 -6.73 -30.23 -33.70
C GLU A 843 -6.35 -28.76 -33.45
N ASN A 844 -5.86 -28.46 -32.25
CA ASN A 844 -5.53 -27.11 -31.84
C ASN A 844 -4.04 -26.77 -32.03
N ILE A 845 -3.20 -27.71 -32.49
CA ILE A 845 -1.77 -27.47 -32.78
C ILE A 845 -1.67 -26.86 -34.19
N THR A 846 -0.81 -25.86 -34.37
CA THR A 846 -0.63 -25.20 -35.67
C THR A 846 0.26 -26.05 -36.60
N GLU A 847 0.04 -25.94 -37.91
CA GLU A 847 0.91 -26.59 -38.91
C GLU A 847 2.34 -26.00 -38.86
N TRP A 848 2.50 -24.73 -38.49
CA TRP A 848 3.79 -24.11 -38.27
C TRP A 848 4.55 -24.81 -37.13
N ALA A 849 3.93 -25.06 -36.01
CA ALA A 849 4.55 -25.76 -34.89
C ALA A 849 4.92 -27.20 -35.25
N VAL A 850 4.06 -27.89 -35.96
CA VAL A 850 4.34 -29.27 -36.41
C VAL A 850 5.61 -29.30 -37.29
N LYS A 851 5.76 -28.35 -38.22
CA LYS A 851 6.97 -28.23 -39.04
C LYS A 851 8.22 -27.95 -38.21
N GLN A 852 8.13 -27.11 -37.16
CA GLN A 852 9.24 -26.85 -36.25
C GLN A 852 9.65 -28.11 -35.47
N PHE A 853 8.67 -28.85 -34.97
CA PHE A 853 8.91 -30.12 -34.28
C PHE A 853 9.48 -31.19 -35.21
N GLU A 854 8.99 -31.32 -36.45
CA GLU A 854 9.52 -32.23 -37.44
C GLU A 854 10.96 -31.89 -37.81
N ALA A 855 11.30 -30.62 -37.96
CA ALA A 855 12.64 -30.16 -38.21
C ALA A 855 13.61 -30.50 -37.07
N GLN A 856 13.15 -30.40 -35.82
CA GLN A 856 13.97 -30.64 -34.62
C GLN A 856 14.06 -32.13 -34.25
N TYR A 857 12.96 -32.87 -34.35
CA TYR A 857 12.83 -34.24 -33.82
C TYR A 857 12.66 -35.32 -34.90
N GLY A 858 12.62 -34.92 -36.19
CA GLY A 858 12.53 -35.85 -37.31
C GLY A 858 11.22 -36.65 -37.35
N SER A 859 11.29 -37.89 -37.84
CA SER A 859 10.11 -38.76 -38.02
C SER A 859 9.39 -39.20 -36.73
N LEU A 860 9.97 -38.94 -35.56
CA LEU A 860 9.32 -39.22 -34.25
C LEU A 860 7.98 -38.49 -34.14
N VAL A 861 7.84 -37.31 -34.74
CA VAL A 861 6.61 -36.51 -34.70
C VAL A 861 5.50 -37.12 -35.53
N ALA A 862 5.83 -37.78 -36.64
CA ALA A 862 4.84 -38.48 -37.49
C ALA A 862 4.21 -39.71 -36.78
N GLY A 863 4.98 -40.40 -35.92
CA GLY A 863 4.52 -41.53 -35.09
C GLY A 863 3.52 -41.12 -34.01
N PHE A 864 3.63 -39.94 -33.43
CA PHE A 864 2.68 -39.44 -32.44
C PHE A 864 1.29 -39.14 -33.00
N ARG A 865 1.16 -38.75 -34.28
CA ARG A 865 -0.14 -38.55 -34.98
C ARG A 865 -0.87 -39.87 -35.24
N GLN A 866 -0.16 -41.00 -35.36
CA GLN A 866 -0.77 -42.28 -35.65
C GLN A 866 -1.08 -43.15 -34.41
N ALA A 867 -0.46 -42.88 -33.28
CA ALA A 867 -0.57 -43.66 -32.05
C ALA A 867 -1.44 -42.95 -31.00
N GLN A 868 -2.72 -42.80 -31.25
CA GLN A 868 -3.70 -42.52 -30.18
C GLN A 868 -4.66 -43.72 -30.05
N PRO A 869 -4.38 -44.70 -29.17
CA PRO A 869 -5.45 -45.56 -28.69
C PRO A 869 -6.38 -44.78 -27.74
N PRO A 870 -7.66 -45.13 -27.65
CA PRO A 870 -8.55 -44.60 -26.64
C PRO A 870 -7.96 -44.94 -25.27
N LEU A 871 -7.84 -43.89 -24.38
CA LEU A 871 -7.43 -44.09 -22.99
C LEU A 871 -8.46 -45.01 -22.29
N ASN A 872 -8.15 -46.30 -22.20
CA ASN A 872 -8.92 -47.23 -21.39
C ASN A 872 -8.76 -46.84 -19.91
N ARG A 873 -9.86 -46.64 -19.24
CA ARG A 873 -9.90 -46.39 -17.79
C ARG A 873 -9.29 -47.61 -17.07
N GLY A 874 -8.07 -47.49 -16.59
CA GLY A 874 -7.50 -48.48 -15.69
C GLY A 874 -6.04 -48.88 -15.91
N GLU A 875 -5.40 -48.51 -17.02
CA GLU A 875 -3.98 -48.82 -17.21
C GLU A 875 -3.09 -47.57 -17.07
N VAL A 876 -2.24 -47.62 -16.07
CA VAL A 876 -1.12 -46.68 -15.94
C VAL A 876 -0.19 -46.96 -17.12
N CYS A 877 -0.08 -46.08 -18.08
CA CYS A 877 0.86 -46.18 -19.18
C CYS A 877 2.27 -46.15 -18.59
N PRO A 878 3.06 -47.23 -18.76
CA PRO A 878 4.48 -47.20 -18.39
C PRO A 878 5.17 -46.17 -19.29
N LEU A 879 5.95 -45.30 -18.70
CA LEU A 879 6.83 -44.42 -19.43
C LEU A 879 7.74 -45.26 -20.33
N PRO A 880 7.94 -44.93 -21.63
CA PRO A 880 8.88 -45.65 -22.46
C PRO A 880 10.28 -45.54 -21.84
N GLU A 881 10.95 -46.65 -21.66
CA GLU A 881 12.34 -46.72 -21.27
C GLU A 881 13.18 -45.92 -22.29
N PRO A 882 14.17 -45.13 -21.85
CA PRO A 882 15.02 -44.41 -22.77
C PRO A 882 15.75 -45.37 -23.69
N ALA A 883 15.50 -45.28 -24.97
CA ALA A 883 16.24 -46.06 -25.97
C ALA A 883 17.73 -45.75 -25.81
N GLU A 884 18.57 -46.77 -25.54
CA GLU A 884 20.00 -46.71 -25.57
C GLU A 884 20.48 -46.46 -27.02
N GLY A 885 20.44 -45.19 -27.41
CA GLY A 885 21.00 -44.69 -28.67
C GLY A 885 22.25 -43.86 -28.36
N LYS A 886 23.40 -44.32 -28.82
CA LYS A 886 24.67 -43.60 -28.73
C LYS A 886 24.51 -42.19 -29.34
N VAL A 887 24.28 -41.22 -28.45
CA VAL A 887 24.46 -39.81 -28.75
C VAL A 887 25.84 -39.42 -28.25
N SER A 888 26.75 -39.07 -29.13
CA SER A 888 28.02 -38.48 -28.77
C SER A 888 27.78 -37.18 -28.01
N ALA A 889 28.05 -37.22 -26.73
CA ALA A 889 27.84 -36.09 -25.84
C ALA A 889 28.91 -35.04 -26.10
N SER A 890 28.53 -33.93 -26.67
CA SER A 890 29.11 -32.65 -26.30
C SER A 890 28.19 -31.99 -25.28
N ALA A 891 28.21 -32.54 -24.09
CA ALA A 891 27.55 -31.92 -22.95
C ALA A 891 28.42 -30.77 -22.46
N THR A 892 28.10 -29.56 -22.86
CA THR A 892 28.50 -28.40 -22.12
C THR A 892 27.68 -28.41 -20.82
N ASN A 893 28.35 -28.83 -19.76
CA ASN A 893 27.83 -28.70 -18.39
C ASN A 893 27.49 -27.23 -18.10
N VAL A 894 26.23 -26.90 -18.10
CA VAL A 894 25.76 -25.70 -17.42
C VAL A 894 25.57 -26.09 -15.96
N SER A 895 26.63 -26.00 -15.18
CA SER A 895 26.55 -26.04 -13.72
C SER A 895 25.84 -24.79 -13.25
N ALA A 896 24.72 -24.98 -12.59
CA ALA A 896 24.13 -23.95 -11.76
C ALA A 896 25.16 -23.55 -10.69
N SER A 897 25.74 -22.38 -10.80
CA SER A 897 26.57 -21.79 -9.75
C SER A 897 25.68 -21.35 -8.59
N SER A 898 25.42 -22.26 -7.66
CA SER A 898 25.07 -21.88 -6.31
C SER A 898 26.35 -21.39 -5.65
N THR A 899 26.46 -20.09 -5.40
CA THR A 899 27.50 -19.54 -4.54
C THR A 899 27.32 -20.04 -3.12
N ASN A 900 28.00 -21.14 -2.80
CA ASN A 900 28.19 -21.57 -1.44
C ASN A 900 29.23 -20.67 -0.78
N VAL A 901 28.79 -19.85 0.17
CA VAL A 901 29.68 -19.26 1.16
C VAL A 901 30.11 -20.40 2.09
N SER A 902 31.37 -20.77 2.00
CA SER A 902 32.03 -21.77 2.82
C SER A 902 32.03 -21.33 4.30
N ALA A 903 31.29 -22.02 5.15
CA ALA A 903 31.52 -22.02 6.57
C ALA A 903 32.58 -23.09 6.86
N SER A 904 33.73 -22.71 7.39
CA SER A 904 34.77 -23.58 7.86
C SER A 904 34.27 -24.39 9.06
N SER A 905 34.12 -25.70 8.90
CA SER A 905 33.91 -26.63 10.02
C SER A 905 35.25 -27.13 10.52
N THR A 906 35.61 -26.80 11.75
CA THR A 906 36.66 -27.44 12.52
C THR A 906 36.13 -28.75 13.08
N ASN A 907 36.77 -29.83 12.67
CA ASN A 907 36.59 -31.19 13.25
C ASN A 907 36.94 -31.24 14.74
N VAL A 908 36.06 -31.78 15.55
CA VAL A 908 36.41 -32.40 16.84
C VAL A 908 35.79 -33.78 16.85
N SER A 909 36.68 -34.76 17.08
CA SER A 909 36.47 -36.18 17.07
C SER A 909 35.50 -36.71 18.12
N ALA A 910 34.77 -37.73 17.74
CA ALA A 910 33.87 -38.54 18.58
C ALA A 910 34.62 -39.42 19.56
N SER A 911 34.08 -39.63 20.75
CA SER A 911 34.25 -40.84 21.58
C SER A 911 32.87 -41.32 22.03
N SER A 912 32.68 -42.62 21.81
CA SER A 912 31.53 -43.43 22.13
C SER A 912 31.34 -43.65 23.62
N THR A 913 30.10 -43.71 24.12
CA THR A 913 29.64 -44.72 25.11
C THR A 913 28.13 -44.78 25.26
N SER A 914 27.60 -45.92 24.98
CA SER A 914 26.55 -46.77 25.60
C SER A 914 25.26 -46.21 26.22
N GLU A 915 24.16 -46.69 25.61
CA GLU A 915 22.93 -47.34 26.14
C GLU A 915 22.24 -46.92 27.42
N GLY A 916 20.91 -46.74 27.31
CA GLY A 916 19.91 -46.90 28.35
C GLY A 916 18.52 -46.46 27.94
N PRO A 917 17.44 -47.18 28.29
CA PRO A 917 16.18 -47.17 27.56
C PRO A 917 15.15 -46.11 28.06
N LEU A 918 14.20 -45.84 27.15
CA LEU A 918 13.00 -44.95 27.35
C LEU A 918 12.03 -45.57 28.37
N PRO A 919 11.29 -44.78 29.15
CA PRO A 919 10.04 -45.19 29.79
C PRO A 919 8.79 -44.72 28.99
N GLU A 920 7.79 -45.64 28.96
CA GLU A 920 6.44 -45.44 28.42
C GLU A 920 5.59 -44.42 29.24
N PRO A 921 4.51 -43.87 28.66
CA PRO A 921 3.69 -42.86 29.30
C PRO A 921 2.55 -43.45 30.13
N ALA A 922 2.31 -42.82 31.28
CA ALA A 922 1.18 -43.11 32.16
C ALA A 922 -0.09 -42.41 31.72
N GLU A 923 -1.20 -43.14 31.74
CA GLU A 923 -2.57 -42.65 31.52
C GLU A 923 -3.02 -41.70 32.64
N GLY A 924 -3.54 -40.52 32.27
CA GLY A 924 -4.22 -39.60 33.16
C GLY A 924 -5.48 -39.04 32.52
N LYS A 925 -6.64 -39.44 33.02
CA LYS A 925 -7.96 -38.92 32.68
C LYS A 925 -8.08 -37.47 33.07
N VAL A 926 -8.52 -36.61 32.13
CA VAL A 926 -9.09 -35.28 32.44
C VAL A 926 -10.30 -35.00 31.54
N SER A 927 -11.33 -34.51 32.19
CA SER A 927 -12.67 -34.19 31.74
C SER A 927 -12.74 -33.08 30.69
N ALA A 928 -13.71 -33.21 29.79
CA ALA A 928 -14.15 -32.24 28.83
C ALA A 928 -14.65 -30.94 29.47
N SER A 929 -14.17 -29.80 29.00
CA SER A 929 -14.90 -28.54 28.96
C SER A 929 -14.77 -27.90 27.59
N SER A 930 -15.92 -27.77 26.96
CA SER A 930 -16.11 -27.14 25.66
C SER A 930 -15.87 -25.64 25.75
N THR A 931 -14.92 -25.11 25.00
CA THR A 931 -14.90 -23.70 24.63
C THR A 931 -14.77 -23.59 23.12
N ASN A 932 -15.84 -23.09 22.53
CA ASN A 932 -15.91 -22.71 21.12
C ASN A 932 -14.91 -21.59 20.84
N VAL A 933 -13.92 -21.87 20.01
CA VAL A 933 -13.13 -20.83 19.37
C VAL A 933 -13.63 -20.72 17.94
N ALA A 934 -14.34 -19.66 17.65
CA ALA A 934 -14.70 -19.27 16.29
C ALA A 934 -13.43 -18.89 15.55
N ALA A 935 -13.08 -19.66 14.55
CA ALA A 935 -12.06 -19.28 13.59
C ALA A 935 -12.62 -18.22 12.63
N SER A 936 -12.19 -16.98 12.76
CA SER A 936 -12.41 -15.97 11.74
C SER A 936 -11.51 -16.27 10.55
N SER A 937 -12.08 -16.76 9.46
CA SER A 937 -11.41 -16.87 8.17
C SER A 937 -11.35 -15.47 7.55
N THR A 938 -10.21 -14.81 7.60
CA THR A 938 -9.89 -13.69 6.72
C THR A 938 -9.61 -14.25 5.34
N SER A 939 -10.55 -14.06 4.41
CA SER A 939 -10.34 -14.31 2.98
C SER A 939 -9.53 -13.15 2.41
N GLU A 940 -8.24 -13.38 2.19
CA GLU A 940 -7.46 -12.53 1.31
C GLU A 940 -7.72 -12.91 -0.16
N GLY A 941 -8.32 -12.02 -0.91
CA GLY A 941 -8.35 -12.05 -2.37
C GLY A 941 -7.21 -11.22 -2.95
N PRO A 942 -6.68 -11.52 -4.17
CA PRO A 942 -5.54 -10.88 -4.81
C PRO A 942 -5.78 -9.43 -5.21
#